data_1e80ff55b2f607d5779804dd1a9dde04
#
_entry.id   1e80ff55b2f607d5779804dd1a9dde04
#
_cell.length_a   1.000
_cell.length_b   1.000
_cell.length_c   1.000
_cell.angle_alpha   90.00
_cell.angle_beta   90.00
_cell.angle_gamma   90.00
#
_symmetry.space_group_name_H-M   'P 1'
#
loop_
_entity.id
_entity.type
_entity.pdbx_description
1 polymer ?
#
loop_
_entity_poly.entity_id
_entity_poly.type
_entity_poly.pdbx_seq_one_letter_code
_entity_poly.pdbx_strand_id
1 'polypeptide(L)'
;MRKKILSAALALVMLLALVPTAVFAATAEPNVTVSKTATEVEGMVNAWDVELKVTAKPDTTAGSANDVVLVIDNSNSMYQKTIPTGEIEWDWWWPTEVMIDRMTIAKMAAEKFIDQILVEGGNSRVAIVVFGSGIAATKGFTNNKADLKEFIENISQDYNNGGTNIQTGINKAADLLSNSTNHKNIVLLADGEPTYYYDGNELKGKGDKCDEATKQATIAAAAAAKEENTLYTVAFDAGKLGTEIMKTCATSSKTAFAVNEEKDVAKLTNVFSEIAGSITTSCKNASVTDVMGDGFVVVGDVSTDNGTAVVSEDGKTINWTIGDVVEAEVDQDGKPTGNYVATLTYTVNLDEGIYEAVPNENGLYAVNKSAVLSYNNGAEEVFEVPEVYVTALYMAKLLVNEEKGIFDVVVTNENTGEEWGTASLNAIAVTEDMTEEQLLAAVAENMLVIMETVPAGSYVAEEIVDAADYNVAYYVMNPSALENNDGNLMESNTFSMVNGEDVVVIVANEKILSVPEVVNIYVTKFWKGDTEADRPESITVNVLADGKVVESMELTAENNWAGSLLDMPAYANGKAIVYTVEEKAVEGYTAAYSTDANGGLIITNTLVPAPTVDPGSNVDPEPAPTPQTGDSSNMVLYIVLAVMAMAGVCAMVFVPKKHGKRSA
;
A
#
# COMPACT_ATOMS: atom_id res chain seq x y z
N MET A 1 6.08 1.79 -40.07
CA MET A 1 6.37 1.30 -38.72
C MET A 1 5.48 0.12 -38.28
N ARG A 2 4.15 0.20 -38.33
CA ARG A 2 3.24 -0.89 -37.89
C ARG A 2 3.52 -2.28 -38.51
N LYS A 3 3.94 -2.37 -39.78
CA LYS A 3 4.28 -3.68 -40.43
C LYS A 3 5.59 -4.29 -39.90
N LYS A 4 6.53 -3.52 -39.38
CA LYS A 4 7.78 -4.02 -38.79
C LYS A 4 7.62 -4.54 -37.38
N ILE A 5 6.67 -3.95 -36.61
CA ILE A 5 6.33 -4.39 -35.26
C ILE A 5 5.55 -5.71 -35.30
N LEU A 6 4.65 -5.87 -36.28
CA LEU A 6 3.88 -7.11 -36.47
C LEU A 6 4.76 -8.28 -36.90
N SER A 7 5.79 -8.05 -37.70
CA SER A 7 6.74 -9.12 -38.10
C SER A 7 7.71 -9.48 -36.97
N ALA A 8 8.08 -8.57 -36.11
CA ALA A 8 8.91 -8.84 -34.91
C ALA A 8 8.12 -9.62 -33.84
N ALA A 9 6.84 -9.30 -33.64
CA ALA A 9 5.96 -10.04 -32.74
C ALA A 9 5.70 -11.46 -33.25
N LEU A 10 5.52 -11.64 -34.58
CA LEU A 10 5.34 -12.97 -35.19
C LEU A 10 6.61 -13.82 -35.13
N ALA A 11 7.80 -13.21 -35.26
CA ALA A 11 9.09 -13.88 -35.09
C ALA A 11 9.34 -14.32 -33.63
N LEU A 12 8.91 -13.53 -32.66
CA LEU A 12 9.01 -13.87 -31.23
C LEU A 12 8.10 -15.04 -30.86
N VAL A 13 6.89 -15.10 -31.41
CA VAL A 13 5.95 -16.21 -31.22
C VAL A 13 6.47 -17.50 -31.88
N MET A 14 7.17 -17.41 -33.04
CA MET A 14 7.77 -18.58 -33.69
C MET A 14 9.05 -19.07 -32.99
N LEU A 15 9.80 -18.21 -32.31
CA LEU A 15 10.95 -18.62 -31.50
C LEU A 15 10.54 -19.36 -30.21
N LEU A 16 9.38 -19.02 -29.63
CA LEU A 16 8.80 -19.72 -28.49
C LEU A 16 8.24 -21.11 -28.85
N ALA A 17 7.95 -21.37 -30.12
CA ALA A 17 7.46 -22.68 -30.61
C ALA A 17 8.57 -23.69 -30.91
N LEU A 18 9.86 -23.31 -30.81
CA LEU A 18 11.03 -24.17 -31.09
C LEU A 18 11.84 -24.50 -29.81
N VAL A 19 11.28 -24.26 -28.62
CA VAL A 19 11.84 -24.85 -27.41
C VAL A 19 11.57 -26.36 -27.50
N PRO A 20 12.61 -27.23 -27.53
CA PRO A 20 12.37 -28.66 -27.43
C PRO A 20 11.60 -28.88 -26.15
N THR A 21 10.45 -29.56 -26.22
CA THR A 21 9.77 -30.08 -25.06
C THR A 21 10.72 -31.03 -24.35
N ALA A 22 11.61 -30.49 -23.52
CA ALA A 22 12.21 -31.28 -22.47
C ALA A 22 11.00 -31.84 -21.71
N VAL A 23 10.83 -33.12 -21.75
CA VAL A 23 9.95 -33.83 -20.84
C VAL A 23 10.55 -33.57 -19.47
N PHE A 24 10.13 -32.47 -18.84
CA PHE A 24 10.31 -32.35 -17.42
C PHE A 24 9.54 -33.54 -16.84
N ALA A 25 10.26 -34.48 -16.28
CA ALA A 25 9.67 -35.39 -15.31
C ALA A 25 8.88 -34.48 -14.37
N ALA A 26 7.57 -34.73 -14.26
CA ALA A 26 6.73 -33.95 -13.37
C ALA A 26 7.42 -33.98 -12.00
N THR A 27 8.06 -32.89 -11.63
CA THR A 27 8.52 -32.69 -10.26
C THR A 27 7.26 -32.72 -9.45
N ALA A 28 7.17 -33.65 -8.48
CA ALA A 28 6.03 -33.71 -7.58
C ALA A 28 5.82 -32.28 -7.04
N GLU A 29 4.59 -31.78 -7.13
CA GLU A 29 4.28 -30.46 -6.57
C GLU A 29 4.69 -30.43 -5.10
N PRO A 30 5.29 -29.34 -4.61
CA PRO A 30 5.74 -29.25 -3.23
C PRO A 30 4.58 -29.48 -2.27
N ASN A 31 4.87 -30.13 -1.13
CA ASN A 31 3.85 -30.40 -0.11
C ASN A 31 3.48 -29.16 0.69
N VAL A 32 4.36 -28.16 0.73
CA VAL A 32 4.14 -26.85 1.37
C VAL A 32 4.34 -25.78 0.31
N THR A 33 3.41 -24.86 0.21
CA THR A 33 3.49 -23.69 -0.68
C THR A 33 3.12 -22.44 0.08
N VAL A 34 3.70 -21.31 -0.35
CA VAL A 34 3.46 -20.01 0.27
C VAL A 34 3.02 -19.01 -0.79
N SER A 35 2.16 -18.09 -0.43
CA SER A 35 1.81 -16.95 -1.28
C SER A 35 1.69 -15.68 -0.44
N LYS A 36 2.03 -14.54 -1.06
CA LYS A 36 1.91 -13.22 -0.45
C LYS A 36 1.40 -12.23 -1.47
N THR A 37 0.41 -11.45 -1.08
CA THR A 37 -0.22 -10.43 -1.92
C THR A 37 -0.33 -9.11 -1.16
N ALA A 38 -0.34 -8.01 -1.89
CA ALA A 38 -0.66 -6.68 -1.38
C ALA A 38 -1.76 -6.08 -2.24
N THR A 39 -2.82 -5.58 -1.62
CA THR A 39 -3.97 -4.97 -2.27
C THR A 39 -4.19 -3.58 -1.70
N GLU A 40 -4.55 -2.62 -2.54
CA GLU A 40 -4.80 -1.25 -2.11
C GLU A 40 -5.97 -1.17 -1.12
N VAL A 41 -5.79 -0.38 -0.06
CA VAL A 41 -6.86 -0.10 0.92
C VAL A 41 -7.86 0.86 0.31
N GLU A 42 -9.13 0.49 0.27
CA GLU A 42 -10.20 1.33 -0.27
C GLU A 42 -10.30 2.67 0.47
N GLY A 43 -10.30 3.77 -0.28
CA GLY A 43 -10.40 5.12 0.28
C GLY A 43 -9.10 5.69 0.86
N MET A 44 -7.98 5.01 0.67
CA MET A 44 -6.66 5.50 1.06
C MET A 44 -5.71 5.52 -0.14
N VAL A 45 -4.77 6.45 -0.15
CA VAL A 45 -3.64 6.49 -1.09
C VAL A 45 -2.40 6.05 -0.34
N ASN A 46 -1.59 5.19 -0.97
CA ASN A 46 -0.36 4.65 -0.40
C ASN A 46 -0.57 3.84 0.90
N ALA A 47 -1.64 3.07 0.95
CA ALA A 47 -1.90 2.07 1.97
C ALA A 47 -2.27 0.73 1.32
N TRP A 48 -1.79 -0.38 1.86
CA TRP A 48 -2.04 -1.72 1.30
C TRP A 48 -2.34 -2.73 2.40
N ASP A 49 -3.36 -3.55 2.15
CA ASP A 49 -3.62 -4.76 2.92
C ASP A 49 -2.77 -5.90 2.35
N VAL A 50 -2.01 -6.53 3.23
CA VAL A 50 -1.09 -7.61 2.90
C VAL A 50 -1.62 -8.91 3.48
N GLU A 51 -1.70 -9.95 2.63
CA GLU A 51 -2.06 -11.30 3.03
C GLU A 51 -0.90 -12.27 2.77
N LEU A 52 -0.51 -13.01 3.79
CA LEU A 52 0.37 -14.19 3.69
C LEU A 52 -0.45 -15.44 3.89
N LYS A 53 -0.28 -16.41 3.00
CA LYS A 53 -0.94 -17.70 3.08
C LYS A 53 0.09 -18.84 3.00
N VAL A 54 0.06 -19.72 3.97
CA VAL A 54 0.80 -21.00 3.98
C VAL A 54 -0.18 -22.11 3.68
N THR A 55 0.07 -22.89 2.63
CA THR A 55 -0.76 -24.05 2.28
C THR A 55 0.06 -25.32 2.43
N ALA A 56 -0.45 -26.30 3.19
CA ALA A 56 0.18 -27.58 3.42
C ALA A 56 -0.71 -28.71 2.90
N LYS A 57 -0.15 -29.62 2.11
CA LYS A 57 -0.82 -30.87 1.72
C LYS A 57 -0.69 -31.91 2.83
N PRO A 58 -1.59 -32.88 2.91
CA PRO A 58 -1.35 -34.06 3.72
C PRO A 58 -0.06 -34.76 3.31
N ASP A 59 0.77 -35.16 4.28
CA ASP A 59 2.01 -35.86 4.00
C ASP A 59 1.74 -37.31 3.58
N THR A 60 1.98 -37.63 2.35
CA THR A 60 1.80 -38.95 1.75
C THR A 60 3.13 -39.68 1.50
N THR A 61 4.26 -39.11 1.95
CA THR A 61 5.59 -39.69 1.69
C THR A 61 5.77 -41.05 2.38
N ALA A 62 6.58 -41.92 1.79
CA ALA A 62 6.93 -43.17 2.41
C ALA A 62 7.75 -42.89 3.68
N GLY A 63 7.23 -43.25 4.85
CA GLY A 63 7.82 -42.97 6.18
C GLY A 63 6.99 -41.98 7.02
N SER A 64 6.04 -41.27 6.47
CA SER A 64 5.06 -40.42 7.18
C SER A 64 3.73 -41.16 7.46
N ALA A 65 3.65 -42.44 7.13
CA ALA A 65 2.44 -43.24 7.38
C ALA A 65 2.06 -43.24 8.87
N ASN A 66 0.78 -43.03 9.14
CA ASN A 66 0.23 -43.04 10.49
C ASN A 66 -0.64 -44.28 10.72
N ASP A 67 -0.44 -44.92 11.83
CA ASP A 67 -1.39 -45.89 12.39
C ASP A 67 -2.17 -45.20 13.50
N VAL A 68 -3.47 -45.01 13.30
CA VAL A 68 -4.33 -44.29 14.23
C VAL A 68 -5.36 -45.24 14.81
N VAL A 69 -5.47 -45.27 16.13
CA VAL A 69 -6.57 -45.98 16.83
C VAL A 69 -7.56 -44.94 17.33
N LEU A 70 -8.75 -44.97 16.78
CA LEU A 70 -9.88 -44.17 17.25
C LEU A 70 -10.60 -44.92 18.36
N VAL A 71 -10.60 -44.37 19.59
CA VAL A 71 -11.17 -44.98 20.79
C VAL A 71 -12.44 -44.22 21.16
N ILE A 72 -13.59 -44.89 21.04
CA ILE A 72 -14.92 -44.27 21.18
C ILE A 72 -15.61 -44.81 22.42
N ASP A 73 -16.03 -43.94 23.32
CA ASP A 73 -16.87 -44.23 24.44
C ASP A 73 -18.27 -44.67 23.97
N ASN A 74 -18.74 -45.82 24.47
CA ASN A 74 -20.05 -46.38 24.19
C ASN A 74 -20.90 -46.51 25.47
N SER A 75 -20.57 -45.72 26.48
CA SER A 75 -21.33 -45.69 27.74
C SER A 75 -22.75 -45.20 27.55
N ASN A 76 -23.63 -45.46 28.51
CA ASN A 76 -25.03 -45.08 28.41
C ASN A 76 -25.27 -43.55 28.27
N SER A 77 -24.34 -42.72 28.77
CA SER A 77 -24.41 -41.25 28.63
C SER A 77 -24.34 -40.81 27.19
N MET A 78 -23.58 -41.49 26.33
CA MET A 78 -23.48 -41.20 24.89
C MET A 78 -24.80 -41.29 24.13
N TYR A 79 -25.79 -42.03 24.66
CA TYR A 79 -27.09 -42.19 24.03
C TYR A 79 -28.22 -41.32 24.65
N GLN A 80 -27.84 -40.37 25.49
CA GLN A 80 -28.79 -39.39 26.01
C GLN A 80 -29.02 -38.31 24.92
N LYS A 81 -30.30 -38.12 24.57
CA LYS A 81 -30.72 -37.10 23.61
C LYS A 81 -30.76 -35.74 24.29
N THR A 82 -29.64 -35.05 24.30
CA THR A 82 -29.47 -33.76 24.98
C THR A 82 -29.08 -32.66 24.05
N ILE A 83 -28.74 -32.94 22.78
CA ILE A 83 -28.22 -31.98 21.84
C ILE A 83 -29.27 -31.53 20.86
N PRO A 84 -29.68 -30.24 20.87
CA PRO A 84 -30.66 -29.69 19.95
C PRO A 84 -30.09 -29.59 18.53
N THR A 85 -30.88 -29.96 17.52
CA THR A 85 -30.51 -29.85 16.11
C THR A 85 -30.81 -28.48 15.53
N GLY A 86 -31.59 -27.66 16.22
CA GLY A 86 -32.18 -26.43 15.69
C GLY A 86 -33.39 -26.67 14.76
N GLU A 87 -33.71 -27.92 14.48
CA GLU A 87 -34.94 -28.28 13.73
C GLU A 87 -36.12 -28.38 14.68
N ILE A 88 -37.30 -27.93 14.22
CA ILE A 88 -38.55 -27.97 14.98
C ILE A 88 -39.51 -28.94 14.28
N GLU A 89 -39.86 -30.02 14.97
CA GLU A 89 -40.96 -30.89 14.57
C GLU A 89 -42.26 -30.44 15.22
N TRP A 90 -43.37 -30.44 14.46
CA TRP A 90 -44.70 -30.10 14.95
C TRP A 90 -45.47 -31.39 15.27
N ASP A 91 -45.61 -31.66 16.56
CA ASP A 91 -46.50 -32.72 17.01
C ASP A 91 -47.87 -32.12 17.36
N TRP A 92 -48.83 -32.32 16.47
CA TRP A 92 -50.23 -31.85 16.52
C TRP A 92 -50.41 -30.35 16.83
N TRP A 93 -49.99 -29.86 17.99
CA TRP A 93 -50.22 -28.48 18.42
C TRP A 93 -49.00 -27.82 19.06
N TRP A 94 -47.90 -28.54 19.28
CA TRP A 94 -46.74 -28.05 20.01
C TRP A 94 -45.47 -28.22 19.16
N PRO A 95 -44.69 -27.14 18.97
CA PRO A 95 -43.37 -27.25 18.38
C PRO A 95 -42.46 -27.95 19.39
N THR A 96 -41.78 -29.02 18.96
CA THR A 96 -40.75 -29.72 19.76
C THR A 96 -39.45 -29.65 19.01
N GLU A 97 -38.40 -29.21 19.67
CA GLU A 97 -37.05 -29.19 19.10
C GLU A 97 -36.53 -30.62 18.96
N VAL A 98 -36.00 -30.96 17.77
CA VAL A 98 -35.41 -32.27 17.52
C VAL A 98 -34.10 -32.40 18.28
N MET A 99 -34.03 -33.43 19.15
CA MET A 99 -32.86 -33.69 19.96
C MET A 99 -32.13 -34.94 19.46
N ILE A 100 -30.82 -34.89 19.30
CA ILE A 100 -29.97 -36.05 18.98
C ILE A 100 -29.08 -36.41 20.16
N ASP A 101 -28.55 -37.64 20.14
CA ASP A 101 -27.63 -38.12 21.16
C ASP A 101 -26.16 -37.83 20.79
N ARG A 102 -25.28 -37.88 21.79
CA ARG A 102 -23.83 -37.63 21.63
C ARG A 102 -23.17 -38.67 20.72
N MET A 103 -23.64 -39.92 20.72
CA MET A 103 -23.13 -40.98 19.86
C MET A 103 -23.36 -40.67 18.38
N THR A 104 -24.53 -40.12 18.04
CA THR A 104 -24.81 -39.69 16.65
C THR A 104 -23.78 -38.67 16.16
N ILE A 105 -23.47 -37.65 16.96
CA ILE A 105 -22.46 -36.64 16.62
C ILE A 105 -21.05 -37.24 16.58
N ALA A 106 -20.72 -38.11 17.54
CA ALA A 106 -19.44 -38.80 17.57
C ALA A 106 -19.20 -39.64 16.30
N LYS A 107 -20.24 -40.32 15.80
CA LYS A 107 -20.19 -41.06 14.53
C LYS A 107 -19.91 -40.13 13.34
N MET A 108 -20.64 -39.01 13.21
CA MET A 108 -20.43 -38.04 12.15
C MET A 108 -19.01 -37.46 12.16
N ALA A 109 -18.50 -37.12 13.34
CA ALA A 109 -17.14 -36.59 13.50
C ALA A 109 -16.07 -37.66 13.17
N ALA A 110 -16.30 -38.90 13.59
CA ALA A 110 -15.39 -40.03 13.31
C ALA A 110 -15.33 -40.36 11.80
N GLU A 111 -16.44 -40.29 11.09
CA GLU A 111 -16.47 -40.52 9.64
C GLU A 111 -15.67 -39.45 8.90
N LYS A 112 -15.86 -38.17 9.25
CA LYS A 112 -15.09 -37.07 8.66
C LYS A 112 -13.59 -37.21 8.99
N PHE A 113 -13.25 -37.58 10.21
CA PHE A 113 -11.87 -37.87 10.63
C PHE A 113 -11.22 -38.95 9.75
N ILE A 114 -11.93 -40.06 9.51
CA ILE A 114 -11.45 -41.15 8.65
C ILE A 114 -11.20 -40.63 7.20
N ASP A 115 -12.09 -39.78 6.68
CA ASP A 115 -11.88 -39.21 5.35
C ASP A 115 -10.62 -38.37 5.24
N GLN A 116 -10.25 -37.66 6.30
CA GLN A 116 -9.08 -36.81 6.37
C GLN A 116 -7.76 -37.58 6.64
N ILE A 117 -7.81 -38.62 7.49
CA ILE A 117 -6.61 -39.45 7.77
C ILE A 117 -6.25 -40.32 6.57
N LEU A 118 -7.24 -40.91 5.91
CA LEU A 118 -7.05 -41.84 4.79
C LEU A 118 -7.13 -41.10 3.45
N VAL A 119 -6.09 -40.32 3.16
CA VAL A 119 -5.98 -39.61 1.88
C VAL A 119 -5.59 -40.56 0.74
N GLU A 120 -5.94 -40.21 -0.49
CA GLU A 120 -5.62 -40.99 -1.67
C GLU A 120 -4.09 -41.08 -1.86
N GLY A 121 -3.58 -42.28 -2.10
CA GLY A 121 -2.14 -42.50 -2.22
C GLY A 121 -1.37 -42.60 -0.91
N GLY A 122 -2.00 -42.30 0.23
CA GLY A 122 -1.38 -42.42 1.57
C GLY A 122 -1.30 -43.85 2.08
N ASN A 123 -0.35 -44.09 2.96
CA ASN A 123 -0.11 -45.40 3.59
C ASN A 123 -0.64 -45.50 5.03
N SER A 124 -1.36 -44.50 5.50
CA SER A 124 -1.95 -44.48 6.85
C SER A 124 -3.08 -45.49 6.98
N ARG A 125 -3.27 -46.01 8.21
CA ARG A 125 -4.32 -46.97 8.53
C ARG A 125 -5.05 -46.56 9.80
N VAL A 126 -6.32 -46.90 9.88
CA VAL A 126 -7.16 -46.65 11.08
C VAL A 126 -7.66 -47.95 11.64
N ALA A 127 -7.61 -48.08 12.96
CA ALA A 127 -8.32 -49.08 13.75
C ALA A 127 -9.32 -48.39 14.67
N ILE A 128 -10.38 -49.08 15.07
CA ILE A 128 -11.42 -48.55 15.96
C ILE A 128 -11.58 -49.44 17.18
N VAL A 129 -11.60 -48.83 18.36
CA VAL A 129 -11.91 -49.49 19.64
C VAL A 129 -13.16 -48.81 20.20
N VAL A 130 -14.17 -49.59 20.49
CA VAL A 130 -15.42 -49.15 21.16
C VAL A 130 -15.45 -49.75 22.55
N PHE A 131 -15.57 -48.89 23.56
CA PHE A 131 -15.54 -49.33 24.94
C PHE A 131 -16.71 -48.80 25.76
N GLY A 132 -17.10 -49.56 26.78
CA GLY A 132 -18.01 -49.15 27.83
C GLY A 132 -17.40 -49.53 29.19
N SER A 133 -18.03 -50.40 29.98
CA SER A 133 -17.40 -51.02 31.18
C SER A 133 -16.22 -51.92 30.82
N GLY A 134 -16.21 -52.48 29.60
CA GLY A 134 -15.17 -53.25 28.96
C GLY A 134 -15.12 -52.97 27.47
N ILE A 135 -14.34 -53.75 26.70
CA ILE A 135 -14.32 -53.61 25.24
C ILE A 135 -15.64 -54.09 24.65
N ALA A 136 -16.38 -53.22 23.95
CA ALA A 136 -17.63 -53.54 23.30
C ALA A 136 -17.40 -54.08 21.88
N ALA A 137 -16.53 -53.45 21.10
CA ALA A 137 -16.21 -53.85 19.73
C ALA A 137 -14.81 -53.37 19.33
N THR A 138 -14.20 -54.05 18.36
CA THR A 138 -12.89 -53.67 17.82
C THR A 138 -12.85 -53.92 16.31
N LYS A 139 -12.41 -52.93 15.51
CA LYS A 139 -12.02 -53.07 14.11
C LYS A 139 -10.50 -52.96 14.03
N GLY A 140 -9.83 -53.93 13.45
CA GLY A 140 -8.37 -53.90 13.22
C GLY A 140 -7.98 -52.87 12.12
N PHE A 141 -6.69 -52.63 12.01
CA PHE A 141 -6.14 -51.66 11.05
C PHE A 141 -6.55 -51.96 9.61
N THR A 142 -7.11 -50.96 8.97
CA THR A 142 -7.44 -50.95 7.52
C THR A 142 -7.33 -49.52 6.97
N ASN A 143 -7.10 -49.42 5.65
CA ASN A 143 -7.22 -48.18 4.91
C ASN A 143 -8.51 -48.09 4.06
N ASN A 144 -9.40 -49.08 4.21
CA ASN A 144 -10.70 -49.06 3.54
C ASN A 144 -11.68 -48.20 4.31
N LYS A 145 -11.96 -47.00 3.76
CA LYS A 145 -12.91 -46.07 4.37
C LYS A 145 -14.32 -46.63 4.52
N ALA A 146 -14.80 -47.38 3.53
CA ALA A 146 -16.15 -47.95 3.56
C ALA A 146 -16.31 -48.93 4.70
N ASP A 147 -15.33 -49.82 4.92
CA ASP A 147 -15.34 -50.79 6.02
C ASP A 147 -15.36 -50.12 7.40
N LEU A 148 -14.62 -48.99 7.53
CA LEU A 148 -14.57 -48.26 8.80
C LEU A 148 -15.87 -47.50 9.06
N LYS A 149 -16.45 -46.88 8.06
CA LYS A 149 -17.73 -46.16 8.17
C LYS A 149 -18.87 -47.12 8.46
N GLU A 150 -18.93 -48.25 7.76
CA GLU A 150 -19.92 -49.32 8.07
C GLU A 150 -19.78 -49.81 9.51
N PHE A 151 -18.55 -49.98 10.02
CA PHE A 151 -18.33 -50.35 11.42
C PHE A 151 -18.85 -49.27 12.37
N ILE A 152 -18.60 -47.98 12.10
CA ILE A 152 -19.07 -46.86 12.93
C ILE A 152 -20.61 -46.77 12.90
N GLU A 153 -21.25 -46.89 11.75
CA GLU A 153 -22.69 -46.87 11.61
C GLU A 153 -23.37 -47.99 12.48
N ASN A 154 -22.73 -49.17 12.54
CA ASN A 154 -23.23 -50.32 13.30
C ASN A 154 -22.96 -50.24 14.81
N ILE A 155 -22.23 -49.24 15.34
CA ILE A 155 -22.10 -49.04 16.79
C ILE A 155 -23.49 -48.78 17.37
N SER A 156 -23.87 -49.55 18.36
CA SER A 156 -25.19 -49.48 19.05
C SER A 156 -25.03 -49.55 20.56
N GLN A 157 -26.02 -49.06 21.28
CA GLN A 157 -26.06 -49.11 22.74
C GLN A 157 -26.00 -50.55 23.25
N ASP A 158 -25.08 -50.82 24.17
CA ASP A 158 -24.98 -52.08 24.90
C ASP A 158 -25.29 -51.84 26.39
N TYR A 159 -26.53 -52.10 26.77
CA TYR A 159 -26.98 -51.91 28.16
C TYR A 159 -26.22 -52.75 29.21
N ASN A 160 -25.61 -53.83 28.80
CA ASN A 160 -24.79 -54.66 29.69
C ASN A 160 -23.38 -54.15 29.88
N ASN A 161 -22.94 -53.20 29.03
CA ASN A 161 -21.62 -52.60 29.00
C ASN A 161 -21.68 -51.06 29.14
N GLY A 162 -22.67 -50.54 29.83
CA GLY A 162 -23.04 -49.13 29.84
C GLY A 162 -22.24 -48.21 30.75
N GLY A 163 -21.21 -48.69 31.47
CA GLY A 163 -20.30 -47.82 32.23
C GLY A 163 -19.12 -47.31 31.41
N THR A 164 -18.24 -46.53 32.03
CA THR A 164 -17.11 -45.87 31.36
C THR A 164 -15.77 -46.38 31.92
N ASN A 165 -15.05 -47.20 31.15
CA ASN A 165 -13.73 -47.71 31.50
C ASN A 165 -12.67 -47.23 30.51
N ILE A 166 -12.23 -46.00 30.70
CA ILE A 166 -11.24 -45.33 29.81
C ILE A 166 -9.91 -46.09 29.79
N GLN A 167 -9.50 -46.66 30.95
CA GLN A 167 -8.29 -47.48 31.05
C GLN A 167 -8.28 -48.62 30.01
N THR A 168 -9.40 -49.37 29.89
CA THR A 168 -9.45 -50.51 28.97
C THR A 168 -9.42 -50.06 27.49
N GLY A 169 -10.05 -48.91 27.16
CA GLY A 169 -9.97 -48.33 25.85
C GLY A 169 -8.54 -47.96 25.43
N ILE A 170 -7.81 -47.25 26.32
CA ILE A 170 -6.41 -46.88 26.12
C ILE A 170 -5.52 -48.11 25.98
N ASN A 171 -5.62 -49.09 26.91
CA ASN A 171 -4.80 -50.28 26.87
C ASN A 171 -5.02 -51.09 25.58
N LYS A 172 -6.27 -51.23 25.12
CA LYS A 172 -6.59 -51.91 23.87
C LYS A 172 -6.03 -51.20 22.65
N ALA A 173 -6.05 -49.89 22.63
CA ALA A 173 -5.45 -49.08 21.56
C ALA A 173 -3.92 -49.25 21.53
N ALA A 174 -3.26 -49.14 22.66
CA ALA A 174 -1.81 -49.37 22.78
C ALA A 174 -1.40 -50.80 22.35
N ASP A 175 -2.19 -51.80 22.71
CA ASP A 175 -1.97 -53.20 22.31
C ASP A 175 -2.05 -53.36 20.76
N LEU A 176 -3.03 -52.73 20.11
CA LEU A 176 -3.13 -52.74 18.64
C LEU A 176 -1.92 -52.07 17.96
N LEU A 177 -1.37 -51.00 18.56
CA LEU A 177 -0.22 -50.25 18.04
C LEU A 177 1.13 -50.88 18.35
N SER A 178 1.19 -51.87 19.26
CA SER A 178 2.45 -52.42 19.79
C SER A 178 3.43 -52.87 18.71
N ASN A 179 2.95 -53.46 17.63
CA ASN A 179 3.76 -53.94 16.50
C ASN A 179 3.80 -53.00 15.30
N SER A 180 3.26 -51.79 15.44
CA SER A 180 3.32 -50.81 14.35
C SER A 180 4.72 -50.22 14.20
N THR A 181 5.14 -50.04 12.94
CA THR A 181 6.37 -49.29 12.56
C THR A 181 6.06 -47.90 12.05
N ASN A 182 4.78 -47.56 11.89
CA ASN A 182 4.32 -46.23 11.50
C ASN A 182 4.27 -45.29 12.71
N HIS A 183 3.99 -44.02 12.49
CA HIS A 183 3.71 -43.09 13.59
C HIS A 183 2.45 -43.56 14.33
N LYS A 184 2.56 -43.72 15.64
CA LYS A 184 1.53 -44.33 16.49
C LYS A 184 0.68 -43.26 17.15
N ASN A 185 -0.62 -43.23 16.84
CA ASN A 185 -1.55 -42.21 17.34
C ASN A 185 -2.78 -42.89 17.97
N ILE A 186 -3.20 -42.42 19.13
CA ILE A 186 -4.44 -42.81 19.81
C ILE A 186 -5.31 -41.55 19.89
N VAL A 187 -6.54 -41.60 19.42
CA VAL A 187 -7.54 -40.53 19.54
C VAL A 187 -8.67 -41.04 20.41
N LEU A 188 -8.74 -40.57 21.64
CA LEU A 188 -9.71 -40.98 22.64
C LEU A 188 -10.84 -39.97 22.78
N LEU A 189 -12.07 -40.40 22.54
CA LEU A 189 -13.30 -39.64 22.78
C LEU A 189 -14.07 -40.24 23.95
N ALA A 190 -14.41 -39.43 24.96
CA ALA A 190 -15.30 -39.80 26.04
C ALA A 190 -16.16 -38.60 26.49
N ASP A 191 -17.41 -38.91 26.92
CA ASP A 191 -18.41 -37.91 27.38
C ASP A 191 -18.58 -37.87 28.90
N GLY A 192 -17.72 -38.60 29.65
CA GLY A 192 -17.89 -38.71 31.09
C GLY A 192 -16.61 -38.97 31.86
N GLU A 193 -16.83 -39.11 33.17
CA GLU A 193 -15.79 -39.54 34.10
C GLU A 193 -15.58 -41.08 34.00
N PRO A 194 -14.34 -41.58 34.16
CA PRO A 194 -14.14 -43.03 34.27
C PRO A 194 -14.84 -43.56 35.50
N THR A 195 -15.67 -44.59 35.34
CA THR A 195 -16.48 -45.18 36.42
C THR A 195 -16.06 -46.61 36.75
N TYR A 196 -15.27 -47.23 35.85
CA TYR A 196 -14.71 -48.59 36.03
C TYR A 196 -13.22 -48.66 35.63
N TYR A 197 -12.54 -49.64 36.15
CA TYR A 197 -11.18 -50.03 35.78
C TYR A 197 -10.96 -51.54 36.01
N TYR A 198 -9.93 -52.12 35.38
CA TYR A 198 -9.48 -53.48 35.68
C TYR A 198 -8.28 -53.44 36.61
N ASP A 199 -8.34 -54.28 37.71
CA ASP A 199 -7.24 -54.62 38.54
C ASP A 199 -6.89 -56.11 38.28
N GLY A 200 -5.88 -56.32 37.45
CA GLY A 200 -5.65 -57.60 36.80
C GLY A 200 -6.82 -57.99 35.88
N ASN A 201 -7.54 -59.10 36.19
CA ASN A 201 -8.71 -59.53 35.41
C ASN A 201 -10.04 -59.14 36.05
N GLU A 202 -10.02 -58.47 37.20
CA GLU A 202 -11.23 -58.12 37.95
C GLU A 202 -11.70 -56.70 37.61
N LEU A 203 -12.94 -56.57 37.17
CA LEU A 203 -13.58 -55.27 36.94
C LEU A 203 -13.94 -54.66 38.32
N LYS A 204 -13.40 -53.45 38.58
CA LYS A 204 -13.63 -52.64 39.77
C LYS A 204 -14.20 -51.26 39.41
N GLY A 205 -14.72 -50.55 40.40
CA GLY A 205 -15.36 -49.25 40.26
C GLY A 205 -16.79 -49.29 40.74
N LYS A 206 -17.46 -48.12 40.70
CA LYS A 206 -18.83 -47.94 41.21
C LYS A 206 -19.89 -47.88 40.13
N GLY A 207 -19.50 -47.66 38.89
CA GLY A 207 -20.38 -47.61 37.74
C GLY A 207 -21.14 -46.29 37.55
N ASP A 208 -21.32 -45.53 38.61
CA ASP A 208 -22.10 -44.30 38.64
C ASP A 208 -21.26 -43.02 38.87
N LYS A 209 -20.01 -43.18 39.32
CA LYS A 209 -19.10 -42.07 39.59
C LYS A 209 -17.63 -42.47 39.58
N CYS A 210 -16.78 -41.51 39.31
CA CYS A 210 -15.33 -41.64 39.45
C CYS A 210 -14.92 -41.68 40.93
N ASP A 211 -14.10 -42.65 41.32
CA ASP A 211 -13.35 -42.61 42.57
C ASP A 211 -11.84 -42.49 42.29
N GLU A 212 -11.05 -42.27 43.35
CA GLU A 212 -9.63 -42.03 43.20
C GLU A 212 -8.88 -43.22 42.57
N ALA A 213 -9.29 -44.47 42.88
CA ALA A 213 -8.70 -45.66 42.29
C ALA A 213 -8.96 -45.74 40.77
N THR A 214 -10.18 -45.46 40.35
CA THR A 214 -10.56 -45.41 38.93
C THR A 214 -9.82 -44.33 38.18
N LYS A 215 -9.72 -43.12 38.77
CA LYS A 215 -8.96 -42.00 38.21
C LYS A 215 -7.49 -42.36 38.05
N GLN A 216 -6.84 -42.90 39.09
CA GLN A 216 -5.43 -43.26 39.05
C GLN A 216 -5.14 -44.39 38.05
N ALA A 217 -6.01 -45.38 37.93
CA ALA A 217 -5.89 -46.46 36.94
C ALA A 217 -5.95 -45.92 35.50
N THR A 218 -6.84 -44.96 35.26
CA THR A 218 -6.96 -44.28 33.95
C THR A 218 -5.71 -43.46 33.60
N ILE A 219 -5.22 -42.66 34.55
CA ILE A 219 -4.01 -41.85 34.36
C ILE A 219 -2.77 -42.72 34.16
N ALA A 220 -2.65 -43.84 34.91
CA ALA A 220 -1.54 -44.78 34.78
C ALA A 220 -1.53 -45.46 33.39
N ALA A 221 -2.69 -45.89 32.89
CA ALA A 221 -2.79 -46.44 31.54
C ALA A 221 -2.40 -45.41 30.45
N ALA A 222 -2.84 -44.17 30.61
CA ALA A 222 -2.45 -43.11 29.71
C ALA A 222 -0.95 -42.82 29.77
N ALA A 223 -0.35 -42.81 30.95
CA ALA A 223 1.09 -42.62 31.13
C ALA A 223 1.90 -43.72 30.41
N ALA A 224 1.52 -44.99 30.58
CA ALA A 224 2.15 -46.10 29.88
C ALA A 224 1.97 -46.01 28.35
N ALA A 225 0.78 -45.69 27.88
CA ALA A 225 0.52 -45.55 26.44
C ALA A 225 1.35 -44.44 25.79
N LYS A 226 1.57 -43.33 26.50
CA LYS A 226 2.34 -42.15 26.00
C LYS A 226 3.84 -42.42 25.85
N GLU A 227 4.38 -43.50 26.39
CA GLU A 227 5.80 -43.84 26.20
C GLU A 227 6.15 -44.11 24.72
N GLU A 228 5.18 -44.68 23.97
CA GLU A 228 5.40 -45.04 22.55
C GLU A 228 4.40 -44.43 21.58
N ASN A 229 3.34 -43.76 22.07
CA ASN A 229 2.25 -43.29 21.26
C ASN A 229 1.94 -41.81 21.53
N THR A 230 1.47 -41.08 20.52
CA THR A 230 0.83 -39.79 20.74
C THR A 230 -0.63 -39.99 21.11
N LEU A 231 -1.02 -39.53 22.30
CA LEU A 231 -2.38 -39.67 22.82
C LEU A 231 -3.11 -38.31 22.74
N TYR A 232 -4.06 -38.23 21.84
CA TYR A 232 -5.03 -37.15 21.73
C TYR A 232 -6.26 -37.50 22.56
N THR A 233 -6.80 -36.54 23.30
CA THR A 233 -8.03 -36.73 24.08
C THR A 233 -9.07 -35.68 23.74
N VAL A 234 -10.32 -36.11 23.60
CA VAL A 234 -11.47 -35.26 23.34
C VAL A 234 -12.48 -35.48 24.44
N ALA A 235 -12.56 -34.55 25.38
CA ALA A 235 -13.59 -34.50 26.42
C ALA A 235 -14.86 -33.89 25.87
N PHE A 236 -15.85 -34.70 25.55
CA PHE A 236 -17.10 -34.26 24.93
C PHE A 236 -18.21 -34.14 25.98
N ASP A 237 -18.47 -32.93 26.46
CA ASP A 237 -19.41 -32.65 27.55
C ASP A 237 -19.15 -33.52 28.84
N ALA A 238 -17.85 -33.74 29.10
CA ALA A 238 -17.40 -34.67 30.15
C ALA A 238 -17.45 -34.09 31.58
N GLY A 239 -18.03 -32.91 31.73
CA GLY A 239 -18.02 -32.21 33.02
C GLY A 239 -16.62 -31.80 33.46
N LYS A 240 -16.51 -31.14 34.62
CA LYS A 240 -15.24 -30.57 35.07
C LYS A 240 -14.20 -31.66 35.37
N LEU A 241 -14.58 -32.70 36.13
CA LEU A 241 -13.64 -33.76 36.55
C LEU A 241 -13.22 -34.65 35.37
N GLY A 242 -14.16 -35.02 34.48
CA GLY A 242 -13.86 -35.76 33.25
C GLY A 242 -12.90 -35.00 32.34
N THR A 243 -13.14 -33.73 32.14
CA THR A 243 -12.25 -32.85 31.34
C THR A 243 -10.85 -32.74 31.95
N GLU A 244 -10.72 -32.59 33.26
CA GLU A 244 -9.40 -32.57 33.95
C GLU A 244 -8.64 -33.89 33.81
N ILE A 245 -9.33 -35.03 33.91
CA ILE A 245 -8.75 -36.35 33.73
C ILE A 245 -8.28 -36.54 32.30
N MET A 246 -9.13 -36.23 31.32
CA MET A 246 -8.81 -36.33 29.89
C MET A 246 -7.61 -35.45 29.53
N LYS A 247 -7.56 -34.20 30.02
CA LYS A 247 -6.41 -33.31 29.85
C LYS A 247 -5.11 -33.91 30.45
N THR A 248 -5.18 -34.59 31.60
CA THR A 248 -4.02 -35.25 32.21
C THR A 248 -3.56 -36.48 31.40
N CYS A 249 -4.51 -37.17 30.76
CA CYS A 249 -4.23 -38.32 29.90
C CYS A 249 -3.54 -37.92 28.60
N ALA A 250 -3.82 -36.77 28.04
CA ALA A 250 -3.24 -36.28 26.76
C ALA A 250 -1.70 -36.22 26.81
N THR A 251 -1.04 -36.36 25.65
CA THR A 251 0.43 -36.28 25.55
C THR A 251 0.93 -34.89 25.92
N SER A 252 0.18 -33.84 25.54
CA SER A 252 0.50 -32.43 25.80
C SER A 252 -0.77 -31.59 25.91
N SER A 253 -0.62 -30.31 26.23
CA SER A 253 -1.75 -29.37 26.17
C SER A 253 -2.30 -29.19 24.75
N LYS A 254 -1.48 -29.37 23.71
CA LYS A 254 -1.86 -29.30 22.30
C LYS A 254 -2.64 -30.53 21.81
N THR A 255 -2.58 -31.64 22.53
CA THR A 255 -3.31 -32.89 22.20
C THR A 255 -4.52 -33.13 23.12
N ALA A 256 -4.90 -32.12 23.93
CA ALA A 256 -6.01 -32.17 24.86
C ALA A 256 -7.13 -31.22 24.41
N PHE A 257 -8.24 -31.77 23.99
CA PHE A 257 -9.39 -31.02 23.49
C PHE A 257 -10.60 -31.18 24.41
N ALA A 258 -11.44 -30.16 24.48
CA ALA A 258 -12.69 -30.21 25.24
C ALA A 258 -13.81 -29.48 24.46
N VAL A 259 -14.94 -30.12 24.33
CA VAL A 259 -16.18 -29.58 23.74
C VAL A 259 -17.22 -29.60 24.84
N ASN A 260 -17.45 -28.45 25.50
CA ASN A 260 -18.26 -28.33 26.71
C ASN A 260 -19.63 -27.66 26.49
N GLU A 261 -19.97 -27.33 25.26
CA GLU A 261 -21.25 -26.67 24.93
C GLU A 261 -22.14 -27.63 24.14
N GLU A 262 -23.27 -28.00 24.72
CA GLU A 262 -24.26 -28.94 24.17
C GLU A 262 -24.89 -28.52 22.84
N LYS A 263 -24.65 -27.27 22.37
CA LYS A 263 -25.38 -26.67 21.24
C LYS A 263 -24.64 -26.64 19.91
N ASP A 264 -23.40 -27.11 19.86
CA ASP A 264 -22.57 -26.92 18.66
C ASP A 264 -22.03 -28.24 18.10
N VAL A 265 -22.86 -28.90 17.29
CA VAL A 265 -22.49 -30.13 16.56
C VAL A 265 -21.24 -29.92 15.71
N ALA A 266 -21.02 -28.71 15.19
CA ALA A 266 -19.87 -28.36 14.37
C ALA A 266 -18.55 -28.40 15.15
N LYS A 267 -18.56 -28.06 16.46
CA LYS A 267 -17.34 -28.01 17.26
C LYS A 267 -16.62 -29.37 17.39
N LEU A 268 -17.35 -30.45 17.62
CA LEU A 268 -16.71 -31.78 17.71
C LEU A 268 -16.09 -32.16 16.36
N THR A 269 -16.79 -31.90 15.28
CA THR A 269 -16.30 -32.15 13.92
C THR A 269 -15.04 -31.35 13.62
N ASN A 270 -14.99 -30.08 14.05
CA ASN A 270 -13.82 -29.21 13.86
C ASN A 270 -12.64 -29.71 14.69
N VAL A 271 -12.85 -30.11 15.95
CA VAL A 271 -11.80 -30.73 16.80
C VAL A 271 -11.22 -31.98 16.14
N PHE A 272 -12.05 -32.86 15.59
CA PHE A 272 -11.57 -34.05 14.88
C PHE A 272 -10.81 -33.68 13.59
N SER A 273 -11.22 -32.62 12.88
CA SER A 273 -10.51 -32.11 11.70
C SER A 273 -9.13 -31.54 12.09
N GLU A 274 -9.04 -30.79 13.20
CA GLU A 274 -7.79 -30.27 13.73
C GLU A 274 -6.84 -31.41 14.14
N ILE A 275 -7.33 -32.45 14.83
CA ILE A 275 -6.54 -33.63 15.17
C ILE A 275 -6.05 -34.34 13.90
N ALA A 276 -6.92 -34.53 12.90
CA ALA A 276 -6.52 -35.17 11.64
C ALA A 276 -5.46 -34.32 10.92
N GLY A 277 -5.60 -33.03 10.90
CA GLY A 277 -4.63 -32.08 10.38
C GLY A 277 -3.28 -32.19 11.08
N SER A 278 -3.27 -32.18 12.42
CA SER A 278 -2.05 -32.31 13.23
C SER A 278 -1.31 -33.63 13.00
N ILE A 279 -2.05 -34.72 12.73
CA ILE A 279 -1.48 -36.04 12.40
C ILE A 279 -0.89 -36.03 10.97
N THR A 280 -1.57 -35.46 9.98
CA THR A 280 -1.29 -35.64 8.56
C THR A 280 -0.60 -34.47 7.88
N THR A 281 -0.59 -33.26 8.46
CA THR A 281 0.01 -32.09 7.82
C THR A 281 1.49 -32.29 7.49
N SER A 282 1.90 -31.80 6.32
CA SER A 282 3.31 -31.72 5.92
C SER A 282 4.05 -30.51 6.51
N CYS A 283 3.35 -29.59 7.18
CA CYS A 283 3.92 -28.35 7.72
C CYS A 283 3.74 -28.27 9.24
N LYS A 284 4.77 -28.68 9.97
CA LYS A 284 4.78 -28.73 11.45
C LYS A 284 5.77 -27.76 12.04
N ASN A 285 5.47 -27.26 13.25
CA ASN A 285 6.30 -26.28 13.98
C ASN A 285 6.67 -25.07 13.10
N ALA A 286 5.71 -24.57 12.36
CA ALA A 286 5.89 -23.49 11.41
C ALA A 286 5.97 -22.12 12.09
N SER A 287 6.83 -21.27 11.55
CA SER A 287 6.92 -19.85 11.90
C SER A 287 7.33 -19.04 10.68
N VAL A 288 6.87 -17.79 10.61
CA VAL A 288 7.24 -16.84 9.57
C VAL A 288 7.93 -15.65 10.21
N THR A 289 9.04 -15.22 9.60
CA THR A 289 9.63 -13.91 9.85
C THR A 289 9.43 -13.07 8.60
N ASP A 290 8.71 -11.97 8.73
CA ASP A 290 8.35 -11.05 7.65
C ASP A 290 8.94 -9.66 7.93
N VAL A 291 9.83 -9.20 7.06
CA VAL A 291 10.57 -7.94 7.22
C VAL A 291 10.09 -6.95 6.17
N MET A 292 9.59 -5.80 6.61
CA MET A 292 9.08 -4.74 5.72
C MET A 292 10.17 -4.15 4.83
N GLY A 293 9.76 -3.67 3.68
CA GLY A 293 10.58 -2.91 2.74
C GLY A 293 10.98 -1.53 3.29
N ASP A 294 11.98 -0.91 2.65
CA ASP A 294 12.32 0.46 2.98
C ASP A 294 11.14 1.37 2.63
N GLY A 295 10.74 2.21 3.57
CA GLY A 295 9.60 3.10 3.41
C GLY A 295 8.24 2.51 3.77
N PHE A 296 8.15 1.23 4.20
CA PHE A 296 6.89 0.61 4.62
C PHE A 296 6.87 0.28 6.10
N VAL A 297 5.73 0.48 6.75
CA VAL A 297 5.52 0.24 8.17
C VAL A 297 4.16 -0.41 8.41
N VAL A 298 4.12 -1.42 9.27
CA VAL A 298 2.86 -2.07 9.70
C VAL A 298 2.06 -1.12 10.57
N VAL A 299 0.77 -0.99 10.28
CA VAL A 299 -0.17 -0.14 11.04
C VAL A 299 -1.39 -0.94 11.48
N GLY A 300 -1.99 -0.53 12.61
CA GLY A 300 -3.17 -1.21 13.16
C GLY A 300 -2.90 -2.60 13.71
N ASP A 301 -3.97 -3.39 13.79
CA ASP A 301 -3.91 -4.76 14.32
C ASP A 301 -3.53 -5.76 13.23
N VAL A 302 -2.77 -6.78 13.61
CA VAL A 302 -2.43 -7.93 12.77
C VAL A 302 -3.38 -9.07 13.11
N SER A 303 -3.99 -9.70 12.11
CA SER A 303 -4.92 -10.80 12.27
C SER A 303 -4.36 -12.10 11.72
N THR A 304 -4.60 -13.20 12.42
CA THR A 304 -4.23 -14.56 11.97
C THR A 304 -5.30 -15.57 12.36
N ASP A 305 -5.56 -16.54 11.48
CA ASP A 305 -6.46 -17.67 11.72
C ASP A 305 -5.76 -18.82 12.49
N ASN A 306 -4.42 -18.85 12.50
CA ASN A 306 -3.66 -19.91 13.16
C ASN A 306 -2.40 -19.33 13.85
N GLY A 307 -2.24 -19.62 15.13
CA GLY A 307 -1.08 -19.23 15.93
C GLY A 307 -1.16 -17.81 16.48
N THR A 308 -0.01 -17.16 16.59
CA THR A 308 0.12 -15.79 17.13
C THR A 308 1.15 -15.01 16.35
N ALA A 309 0.84 -13.74 16.03
CA ALA A 309 1.75 -12.82 15.36
C ALA A 309 2.13 -11.67 16.31
N VAL A 310 3.38 -11.27 16.27
CA VAL A 310 3.92 -10.15 17.05
C VAL A 310 4.65 -9.20 16.11
N VAL A 311 4.27 -7.94 16.15
CA VAL A 311 4.92 -6.85 15.40
C VAL A 311 6.02 -6.23 16.28
N SER A 312 7.18 -5.94 15.71
CA SER A 312 8.24 -5.19 16.36
C SER A 312 7.81 -3.76 16.72
N GLU A 313 8.42 -3.14 17.73
CA GLU A 313 8.07 -1.78 18.19
C GLU A 313 8.18 -0.71 17.09
N ASP A 314 9.07 -0.92 16.12
CA ASP A 314 9.26 -0.03 14.97
C ASP A 314 8.32 -0.33 13.79
N GLY A 315 7.45 -1.33 13.91
CA GLY A 315 6.54 -1.74 12.85
C GLY A 315 7.21 -2.38 11.62
N LYS A 316 8.50 -2.75 11.73
CA LYS A 316 9.29 -3.22 10.58
C LYS A 316 9.40 -4.73 10.44
N THR A 317 9.01 -5.48 11.45
CA THR A 317 9.12 -6.95 11.43
C THR A 317 7.91 -7.57 12.09
N ILE A 318 7.36 -8.60 11.43
CA ILE A 318 6.33 -9.48 12.02
C ILE A 318 6.96 -10.84 12.25
N ASN A 319 6.85 -11.34 13.49
CA ASN A 319 7.16 -12.72 13.84
C ASN A 319 5.84 -13.47 14.08
N TRP A 320 5.49 -14.34 13.16
CA TRP A 320 4.28 -15.15 13.22
C TRP A 320 4.63 -16.59 13.61
N THR A 321 4.25 -17.02 14.80
CA THR A 321 4.37 -18.39 15.28
C THR A 321 3.09 -19.14 14.95
N ILE A 322 3.12 -19.98 13.93
CA ILE A 322 1.97 -20.75 13.45
C ILE A 322 1.78 -22.02 14.29
N GLY A 323 2.84 -22.78 14.48
CA GLY A 323 2.78 -24.15 14.98
C GLY A 323 2.54 -25.14 13.83
N ASP A 324 1.62 -26.11 14.01
CA ASP A 324 1.23 -27.02 12.94
C ASP A 324 0.14 -26.36 12.07
N VAL A 325 0.27 -26.43 10.76
CA VAL A 325 -0.74 -25.90 9.82
C VAL A 325 -1.83 -26.95 9.67
N VAL A 326 -2.97 -26.74 10.32
CA VAL A 326 -4.02 -27.77 10.51
C VAL A 326 -5.44 -27.32 10.14
N GLU A 327 -5.66 -26.01 9.92
CA GLU A 327 -6.97 -25.50 9.50
C GLU A 327 -7.29 -26.02 8.09
N ALA A 328 -8.46 -26.64 7.91
CA ALA A 328 -8.85 -27.20 6.62
C ALA A 328 -9.13 -26.08 5.60
N GLU A 329 -8.42 -26.09 4.47
CA GLU A 329 -8.70 -25.17 3.38
C GLU A 329 -10.03 -25.50 2.71
N VAL A 330 -10.86 -24.48 2.50
CA VAL A 330 -12.11 -24.59 1.75
C VAL A 330 -12.05 -23.76 0.47
N ASP A 331 -12.73 -24.23 -0.57
CA ASP A 331 -12.90 -23.49 -1.82
C ASP A 331 -13.97 -22.40 -1.68
N GLN A 332 -14.23 -21.65 -2.76
CA GLN A 332 -15.23 -20.58 -2.80
C GLN A 332 -16.66 -21.03 -2.49
N ASP A 333 -16.96 -22.32 -2.66
CA ASP A 333 -18.24 -22.91 -2.34
C ASP A 333 -18.30 -23.49 -0.92
N GLY A 334 -17.24 -23.29 -0.12
CA GLY A 334 -17.10 -23.82 1.26
C GLY A 334 -16.79 -25.31 1.33
N LYS A 335 -16.37 -25.93 0.22
CA LYS A 335 -16.02 -27.36 0.19
C LYS A 335 -14.53 -27.56 0.49
N PRO A 336 -14.17 -28.51 1.37
CA PRO A 336 -12.76 -28.80 1.67
C PRO A 336 -11.97 -29.17 0.41
N THR A 337 -10.82 -28.52 0.21
CA THR A 337 -9.88 -28.83 -0.88
C THR A 337 -9.05 -30.08 -0.61
N GLY A 338 -8.94 -30.48 0.66
CA GLY A 338 -8.07 -31.54 1.15
C GLY A 338 -6.70 -31.04 1.62
N ASN A 339 -6.42 -29.74 1.52
CA ASN A 339 -5.23 -29.09 2.05
C ASN A 339 -5.51 -28.48 3.44
N TYR A 340 -4.44 -28.04 4.09
CA TYR A 340 -4.47 -27.22 5.30
C TYR A 340 -3.92 -25.83 5.00
N VAL A 341 -4.39 -24.82 5.71
CA VAL A 341 -4.01 -23.42 5.48
C VAL A 341 -3.73 -22.71 6.80
N ALA A 342 -2.86 -21.72 6.73
CA ALA A 342 -2.69 -20.70 7.75
C ALA A 342 -2.54 -19.34 7.06
N THR A 343 -3.26 -18.34 7.55
CA THR A 343 -3.34 -17.00 6.95
C THR A 343 -2.96 -15.94 7.97
N LEU A 344 -2.20 -14.94 7.53
CA LEU A 344 -1.87 -13.74 8.27
C LEU A 344 -2.25 -12.52 7.40
N THR A 345 -2.96 -11.56 7.99
CA THR A 345 -3.32 -10.30 7.34
C THR A 345 -2.90 -9.10 8.17
N TYR A 346 -2.43 -8.05 7.50
CA TYR A 346 -2.05 -6.80 8.12
C TYR A 346 -2.07 -5.67 7.10
N THR A 347 -2.08 -4.42 7.58
CA THR A 347 -2.03 -3.23 6.72
C THR A 347 -0.67 -2.56 6.83
N VAL A 348 -0.15 -2.03 5.72
CA VAL A 348 1.06 -1.20 5.68
C VAL A 348 0.76 0.17 5.13
N ASN A 349 1.42 1.17 5.72
CA ASN A 349 1.49 2.55 5.25
C ASN A 349 2.93 2.90 4.88
N LEU A 350 3.12 4.09 4.29
CA LEU A 350 4.44 4.65 4.09
C LEU A 350 5.00 5.30 5.37
N ASP A 351 6.33 5.31 5.48
CA ASP A 351 7.06 6.13 6.44
C ASP A 351 8.20 6.92 5.75
N GLU A 352 8.95 7.70 6.51
CA GLU A 352 10.01 8.58 5.98
C GLU A 352 11.10 7.82 5.19
N GLY A 353 11.27 6.52 5.41
CA GLY A 353 12.22 5.70 4.66
C GLY A 353 11.91 5.59 3.17
N ILE A 354 10.68 5.94 2.72
CA ILE A 354 10.30 5.89 1.32
C ILE A 354 11.12 6.84 0.44
N TYR A 355 11.58 7.97 0.99
CA TYR A 355 12.39 8.93 0.24
C TYR A 355 13.82 8.45 -0.04
N GLU A 356 14.29 7.43 0.68
CA GLU A 356 15.58 6.77 0.46
C GLU A 356 15.43 5.43 -0.27
N ALA A 357 14.21 4.90 -0.36
CA ALA A 357 13.91 3.65 -1.04
C ALA A 357 14.12 3.78 -2.56
N VAL A 358 14.60 2.71 -3.17
CA VAL A 358 14.87 2.67 -4.61
C VAL A 358 13.85 1.76 -5.27
N PRO A 359 12.98 2.28 -6.15
CA PRO A 359 12.06 1.45 -6.91
C PRO A 359 12.81 0.56 -7.92
N ASN A 360 12.16 -0.50 -8.38
CA ASN A 360 12.67 -1.34 -9.45
C ASN A 360 12.67 -0.61 -10.82
N GLU A 361 13.08 -1.27 -11.88
CA GLU A 361 13.12 -0.70 -13.24
C GLU A 361 11.74 -0.34 -13.82
N ASN A 362 10.66 -0.81 -13.21
CA ASN A 362 9.27 -0.47 -13.57
C ASN A 362 8.67 0.62 -12.67
N GLY A 363 9.45 1.21 -11.76
CA GLY A 363 8.97 2.23 -10.83
C GLY A 363 8.20 1.68 -9.62
N LEU A 364 8.22 0.37 -9.38
CA LEU A 364 7.51 -0.26 -8.27
C LEU A 364 8.42 -0.44 -7.05
N TYR A 365 7.84 -0.31 -5.87
CA TYR A 365 8.51 -0.47 -4.58
C TYR A 365 8.17 -1.81 -3.95
N ALA A 366 9.17 -2.50 -3.41
CA ALA A 366 9.00 -3.75 -2.71
C ALA A 366 8.41 -3.52 -1.31
N VAL A 367 7.22 -4.06 -1.04
CA VAL A 367 6.53 -3.91 0.24
C VAL A 367 7.31 -4.55 1.40
N ASN A 368 8.08 -5.59 1.11
CA ASN A 368 8.90 -6.33 2.08
C ASN A 368 10.34 -6.51 1.57
N LYS A 369 11.29 -6.63 2.47
CA LYS A 369 12.65 -7.09 2.17
C LYS A 369 12.71 -8.59 2.02
N SER A 370 11.98 -9.30 2.87
CA SER A 370 11.92 -10.75 2.88
C SER A 370 10.72 -11.23 3.71
N ALA A 371 10.18 -12.37 3.34
CA ALA A 371 9.28 -13.15 4.19
C ALA A 371 9.67 -14.62 4.05
N VAL A 372 9.98 -15.29 5.17
CA VAL A 372 10.49 -16.66 5.19
C VAL A 372 9.68 -17.50 6.16
N LEU A 373 9.12 -18.59 5.64
CA LEU A 373 8.53 -19.67 6.43
C LEU A 373 9.63 -20.67 6.81
N SER A 374 9.78 -20.93 8.10
CA SER A 374 10.59 -22.04 8.62
C SER A 374 9.67 -23.08 9.22
N TYR A 375 9.85 -24.38 8.89
CA TYR A 375 8.98 -25.48 9.34
C TYR A 375 9.75 -26.80 9.41
N ASN A 376 9.17 -27.85 10.00
CA ASN A 376 9.74 -29.20 10.10
C ASN A 376 11.18 -29.23 10.62
N ASN A 377 11.53 -28.35 11.59
CA ASN A 377 12.86 -28.24 12.21
C ASN A 377 14.01 -27.95 11.21
N GLY A 378 13.78 -27.18 10.16
CA GLY A 378 14.85 -26.68 9.29
C GLY A 378 14.55 -26.62 7.81
N ALA A 379 13.33 -26.95 7.38
CA ALA A 379 12.87 -26.64 6.03
C ALA A 379 12.47 -25.16 5.97
N GLU A 380 12.68 -24.53 4.83
CA GLU A 380 12.36 -23.12 4.59
C GLU A 380 11.68 -22.95 3.23
N GLU A 381 10.68 -22.05 3.19
CA GLU A 381 10.07 -21.55 1.96
C GLU A 381 10.08 -20.01 1.99
N VAL A 382 10.37 -19.40 0.85
CA VAL A 382 10.45 -17.94 0.72
C VAL A 382 9.21 -17.45 -0.01
N PHE A 383 8.51 -16.47 0.58
CA PHE A 383 7.39 -15.82 -0.07
C PHE A 383 7.90 -14.88 -1.18
N GLU A 384 7.17 -14.82 -2.27
CA GLU A 384 7.35 -13.76 -3.25
C GLU A 384 7.04 -12.41 -2.61
N VAL A 385 7.88 -11.41 -2.91
CA VAL A 385 7.70 -10.05 -2.36
C VAL A 385 6.75 -9.29 -3.27
N PRO A 386 5.61 -8.79 -2.75
CA PRO A 386 4.72 -7.93 -3.51
C PRO A 386 5.41 -6.60 -3.83
N GLU A 387 5.19 -6.11 -5.04
CA GLU A 387 5.66 -4.81 -5.49
C GLU A 387 4.47 -3.90 -5.78
N VAL A 388 4.55 -2.65 -5.34
CA VAL A 388 3.45 -1.67 -5.43
C VAL A 388 3.92 -0.35 -6.05
N TYR A 389 2.99 0.35 -6.68
CA TYR A 389 3.22 1.72 -7.12
C TYR A 389 2.96 2.68 -5.95
N VAL A 390 3.89 3.62 -5.72
CA VAL A 390 3.74 4.69 -4.73
C VAL A 390 3.37 5.97 -5.45
N THR A 391 2.19 6.49 -5.15
CA THR A 391 1.66 7.74 -5.70
C THR A 391 2.37 8.93 -5.07
N ALA A 392 2.83 9.88 -5.88
CA ALA A 392 3.52 11.08 -5.44
C ALA A 392 2.74 12.36 -5.78
N LEU A 393 2.80 13.33 -4.86
CA LEU A 393 2.47 14.73 -5.11
C LEU A 393 3.76 15.50 -5.37
N TYR A 394 3.87 16.10 -6.53
CA TYR A 394 4.97 16.97 -6.93
C TYR A 394 4.53 18.43 -6.84
N MET A 395 5.32 19.28 -6.17
CA MET A 395 5.01 20.69 -6.03
C MET A 395 6.18 21.55 -6.50
N ALA A 396 5.90 22.57 -7.32
CA ALA A 396 6.89 23.53 -7.79
C ALA A 396 6.40 24.96 -7.62
N LYS A 397 7.31 25.88 -7.28
CA LYS A 397 7.05 27.30 -7.15
C LYS A 397 7.76 28.09 -8.23
N LEU A 398 7.01 28.87 -9.00
CA LEU A 398 7.54 29.80 -9.99
C LEU A 398 7.37 31.24 -9.50
N LEU A 399 8.36 32.08 -9.74
CA LEU A 399 8.36 33.49 -9.33
C LEU A 399 8.79 34.37 -10.51
N VAL A 400 7.89 35.26 -10.92
CA VAL A 400 8.13 36.21 -12.01
C VAL A 400 8.38 37.62 -11.42
N ASN A 401 9.33 38.37 -11.98
CA ASN A 401 9.73 39.71 -11.56
C ASN A 401 10.42 39.80 -10.19
N GLU A 402 10.90 38.68 -9.64
CA GLU A 402 11.70 38.63 -8.42
C GLU A 402 12.70 37.47 -8.48
N GLU A 403 13.86 37.61 -7.80
CA GLU A 403 14.97 36.67 -8.01
C GLU A 403 14.89 35.40 -7.15
N LYS A 404 14.38 35.47 -5.93
CA LYS A 404 14.36 34.35 -4.97
C LYS A 404 13.29 34.54 -3.89
N GLY A 405 12.81 33.41 -3.33
CA GLY A 405 11.89 33.40 -2.21
C GLY A 405 11.59 31.98 -1.73
N ILE A 406 11.12 31.84 -0.52
CA ILE A 406 10.53 30.61 0.00
C ILE A 406 9.07 30.92 0.30
N PHE A 407 8.17 30.07 -0.16
CA PHE A 407 6.73 30.28 -0.05
C PHE A 407 6.11 29.03 0.56
N ASP A 408 5.22 29.26 1.54
CA ASP A 408 4.51 28.19 2.20
C ASP A 408 3.15 27.97 1.52
N VAL A 409 2.88 26.72 1.15
CA VAL A 409 1.63 26.28 0.55
C VAL A 409 0.97 25.28 1.49
N VAL A 410 -0.21 25.60 1.96
CA VAL A 410 -1.03 24.70 2.79
C VAL A 410 -1.84 23.79 1.86
N VAL A 411 -1.81 22.49 2.15
CA VAL A 411 -2.62 21.49 1.44
C VAL A 411 -3.70 20.99 2.40
N THR A 412 -4.95 21.12 2.01
CA THR A 412 -6.12 20.78 2.83
C THR A 412 -7.02 19.80 2.10
N ASN A 413 -7.53 18.79 2.79
CA ASN A 413 -8.55 17.89 2.25
C ASN A 413 -9.87 18.65 2.09
N GLU A 414 -10.40 18.76 0.88
CA GLU A 414 -11.59 19.56 0.56
C GLU A 414 -12.85 19.03 1.25
N ASN A 415 -12.95 17.70 1.47
CA ASN A 415 -14.14 17.08 2.03
C ASN A 415 -14.19 17.17 3.57
N THR A 416 -13.05 17.04 4.23
CA THR A 416 -12.96 17.03 5.70
C THR A 416 -12.59 18.40 6.27
N GLY A 417 -11.93 19.25 5.49
CA GLY A 417 -11.33 20.49 5.95
C GLY A 417 -10.08 20.27 6.81
N GLU A 418 -9.56 19.04 6.87
CA GLU A 418 -8.32 18.75 7.60
C GLU A 418 -7.12 19.15 6.76
N GLU A 419 -6.19 19.88 7.39
CA GLU A 419 -4.91 20.21 6.78
C GLU A 419 -4.06 18.95 6.68
N TRP A 420 -3.61 18.60 5.44
CA TRP A 420 -2.61 17.55 5.25
C TRP A 420 -1.25 18.02 5.75
N GLY A 421 -0.85 19.25 5.36
CA GLY A 421 0.39 19.85 5.81
C GLY A 421 0.73 21.13 5.08
N THR A 422 1.87 21.73 5.46
CA THR A 422 2.41 22.92 4.81
C THR A 422 3.70 22.59 4.08
N ALA A 423 3.72 22.80 2.77
CA ALA A 423 4.89 22.63 1.92
C ALA A 423 5.65 23.95 1.77
N SER A 424 6.89 24.02 2.23
CA SER A 424 7.78 25.17 2.02
C SER A 424 8.54 25.02 0.71
N LEU A 425 8.17 25.81 -0.31
CA LEU A 425 8.68 25.71 -1.66
C LEU A 425 9.73 26.78 -1.97
N ASN A 426 10.90 26.37 -2.47
CA ASN A 426 11.88 27.28 -3.02
C ASN A 426 11.42 27.81 -4.38
N ALA A 427 11.30 29.13 -4.52
CA ALA A 427 10.87 29.72 -5.77
C ALA A 427 11.97 29.65 -6.85
N ILE A 428 11.53 29.27 -8.04
CA ILE A 428 12.31 29.30 -9.27
C ILE A 428 12.06 30.64 -9.93
N ALA A 429 13.08 31.48 -10.02
CA ALA A 429 12.99 32.76 -10.73
C ALA A 429 12.83 32.51 -12.23
N VAL A 430 11.75 33.04 -12.81
CA VAL A 430 11.47 32.95 -14.25
C VAL A 430 11.79 34.30 -14.90
N THR A 431 12.74 34.29 -15.87
CA THR A 431 13.15 35.47 -16.61
C THR A 431 12.82 35.32 -18.11
N GLU A 432 12.67 36.43 -18.81
CA GLU A 432 12.32 36.44 -20.24
C GLU A 432 13.34 35.76 -21.15
N ASP A 433 14.60 35.69 -20.74
CA ASP A 433 15.71 35.08 -21.49
C ASP A 433 15.94 33.60 -21.12
N MET A 434 15.18 33.04 -20.16
CA MET A 434 15.28 31.65 -19.75
C MET A 434 14.76 30.72 -20.85
N THR A 435 15.60 29.76 -21.24
CA THR A 435 15.18 28.73 -22.20
C THR A 435 14.32 27.66 -21.50
N GLU A 436 13.53 26.93 -22.29
CA GLU A 436 12.75 25.78 -21.80
C GLU A 436 13.61 24.75 -21.06
N GLU A 437 14.80 24.42 -21.60
CA GLU A 437 15.73 23.48 -20.98
C GLU A 437 16.27 23.99 -19.64
N GLN A 438 16.53 25.29 -19.50
CA GLN A 438 16.96 25.90 -18.25
C GLN A 438 15.85 25.91 -17.19
N LEU A 439 14.62 26.17 -17.59
CA LEU A 439 13.45 26.12 -16.70
C LEU A 439 13.19 24.68 -16.22
N LEU A 440 13.29 23.70 -17.13
CA LEU A 440 13.23 22.27 -16.84
C LEU A 440 14.23 21.84 -15.77
N ALA A 441 15.49 22.20 -15.99
CA ALA A 441 16.55 21.84 -15.04
C ALA A 441 16.30 22.48 -13.66
N ALA A 442 15.87 23.74 -13.63
CA ALA A 442 15.56 24.44 -12.39
C ALA A 442 14.37 23.84 -11.65
N VAL A 443 13.30 23.44 -12.38
CA VAL A 443 12.15 22.74 -11.79
C VAL A 443 12.56 21.39 -11.22
N ALA A 444 13.32 20.58 -11.97
CA ALA A 444 13.80 19.28 -11.52
C ALA A 444 14.69 19.34 -10.26
N GLU A 445 15.44 20.44 -10.10
CA GLU A 445 16.33 20.66 -8.95
C GLU A 445 15.57 21.13 -7.70
N ASN A 446 14.48 21.89 -7.87
CA ASN A 446 13.77 22.57 -6.78
C ASN A 446 12.35 22.03 -6.53
N MET A 447 11.89 21.06 -7.28
CA MET A 447 10.58 20.43 -7.08
C MET A 447 10.56 19.63 -5.77
N LEU A 448 9.56 19.88 -4.94
CA LEU A 448 9.27 19.07 -3.75
C LEU A 448 8.48 17.84 -4.17
N VAL A 449 8.88 16.68 -3.67
CA VAL A 449 8.17 15.40 -3.85
C VAL A 449 7.62 14.96 -2.50
N ILE A 450 6.33 14.66 -2.43
CA ILE A 450 5.64 14.20 -1.22
C ILE A 450 5.06 12.83 -1.51
N MET A 451 5.51 11.83 -0.75
CA MET A 451 5.04 10.44 -0.80
C MET A 451 4.60 10.04 0.59
N GLU A 452 3.30 10.13 0.85
CA GLU A 452 2.72 9.86 2.17
C GLU A 452 1.43 9.05 2.02
N THR A 453 1.02 8.40 3.10
CA THR A 453 -0.28 7.74 3.18
C THR A 453 -1.34 8.75 3.58
N VAL A 454 -2.33 8.96 2.70
CA VAL A 454 -3.40 9.94 2.92
C VAL A 454 -4.76 9.38 2.49
N PRO A 455 -5.89 9.93 2.96
CA PRO A 455 -7.20 9.61 2.40
C PRO A 455 -7.27 9.90 0.90
N ALA A 456 -7.88 9.02 0.12
CA ALA A 456 -8.15 9.30 -1.28
C ALA A 456 -9.24 10.38 -1.39
N GLY A 457 -9.08 11.33 -2.32
CA GLY A 457 -10.07 12.37 -2.51
C GLY A 457 -9.52 13.68 -3.06
N SER A 458 -10.31 14.73 -2.92
CA SER A 458 -10.01 16.08 -3.41
C SER A 458 -9.27 16.91 -2.36
N TYR A 459 -8.25 17.63 -2.82
CA TYR A 459 -7.39 18.49 -2.00
C TYR A 459 -7.28 19.87 -2.62
N VAL A 460 -7.08 20.88 -1.76
CA VAL A 460 -6.87 22.29 -2.15
C VAL A 460 -5.48 22.71 -1.71
N ALA A 461 -4.72 23.33 -2.60
CA ALA A 461 -3.44 23.97 -2.30
C ALA A 461 -3.64 25.48 -2.20
N GLU A 462 -3.28 26.09 -1.09
CA GLU A 462 -3.38 27.54 -0.86
C GLU A 462 -2.05 28.08 -0.35
N GLU A 463 -1.53 29.08 -1.05
CA GLU A 463 -0.30 29.75 -0.66
C GLU A 463 -0.55 30.84 0.37
N ILE A 464 0.34 30.92 1.35
CA ILE A 464 0.31 31.95 2.40
C ILE A 464 1.10 33.17 1.92
N VAL A 465 0.44 34.10 1.23
CA VAL A 465 1.05 35.37 0.77
C VAL A 465 0.10 36.54 0.96
N ASP A 466 0.66 37.78 0.98
CA ASP A 466 -0.18 38.99 0.90
C ASP A 466 -0.61 39.21 -0.55
N ALA A 467 -1.92 39.19 -0.76
CA ALA A 467 -2.51 39.43 -2.09
C ALA A 467 -2.22 40.83 -2.65
N ALA A 468 -1.74 41.78 -1.83
CA ALA A 468 -1.28 43.08 -2.29
C ALA A 468 0.10 43.05 -2.97
N ASP A 469 0.90 42.00 -2.66
CA ASP A 469 2.28 41.88 -3.16
C ASP A 469 2.38 41.05 -4.44
N TYR A 470 1.45 40.05 -4.61
CA TYR A 470 1.54 39.07 -5.68
C TYR A 470 0.20 38.79 -6.37
N ASN A 471 0.24 38.59 -7.69
CA ASN A 471 -0.79 37.85 -8.42
C ASN A 471 -0.43 36.38 -8.39
N VAL A 472 -1.28 35.55 -7.76
CA VAL A 472 -1.05 34.11 -7.60
C VAL A 472 -1.89 33.33 -8.60
N ALA A 473 -1.27 32.40 -9.30
CA ALA A 473 -1.94 31.44 -10.19
C ALA A 473 -1.54 30.00 -9.82
N TYR A 474 -2.49 29.08 -9.91
CA TYR A 474 -2.29 27.66 -9.62
C TYR A 474 -2.55 26.84 -10.86
N TYR A 475 -1.75 25.83 -11.07
CA TYR A 475 -1.89 24.90 -12.18
C TYR A 475 -1.73 23.48 -11.68
N VAL A 476 -2.64 22.61 -12.07
CA VAL A 476 -2.66 21.19 -11.73
C VAL A 476 -2.57 20.34 -12.98
N MET A 477 -1.79 19.29 -12.91
CA MET A 477 -1.62 18.33 -13.98
C MET A 477 -1.47 16.91 -13.42
N ASN A 478 -2.07 15.94 -14.11
CA ASN A 478 -1.78 14.53 -13.90
C ASN A 478 -0.78 14.06 -14.99
N PRO A 479 0.46 13.64 -14.63
CA PRO A 479 1.48 13.24 -15.59
C PRO A 479 1.05 12.06 -16.48
N SER A 480 0.27 11.12 -15.97
CA SER A 480 -0.21 9.96 -16.73
C SER A 480 -1.16 10.35 -17.88
N ALA A 481 -1.85 11.48 -17.75
CA ALA A 481 -2.70 12.02 -18.81
C ALA A 481 -1.91 12.57 -20.00
N LEU A 482 -0.64 12.92 -19.83
CA LEU A 482 0.23 13.43 -20.91
C LEU A 482 0.62 12.36 -21.94
N GLU A 483 0.81 11.10 -21.50
CA GLU A 483 1.14 10.00 -22.42
C GLU A 483 0.04 9.75 -23.46
N ASN A 484 -1.20 10.13 -23.15
CA ASN A 484 -2.36 9.95 -24.01
C ASN A 484 -2.73 11.20 -24.83
N ASN A 485 -1.93 12.28 -24.84
CA ASN A 485 -2.22 13.59 -25.47
C ASN A 485 -3.46 14.32 -24.91
N ASP A 486 -4.03 13.90 -23.80
CA ASP A 486 -5.18 14.52 -23.12
C ASP A 486 -4.76 15.38 -21.91
N GLY A 487 -3.45 15.52 -21.65
CA GLY A 487 -2.90 16.28 -20.53
C GLY A 487 -3.14 17.77 -20.68
N ASN A 488 -4.31 18.25 -20.31
CA ASN A 488 -4.59 19.67 -20.17
C ASN A 488 -4.09 20.14 -18.80
N LEU A 489 -3.18 21.12 -18.84
CA LEU A 489 -2.90 21.94 -17.68
C LEU A 489 -4.20 22.65 -17.30
N MET A 490 -4.69 22.38 -16.09
CA MET A 490 -5.87 23.06 -15.57
C MET A 490 -5.44 24.19 -14.63
N GLU A 491 -5.94 25.40 -14.88
CA GLU A 491 -5.84 26.49 -13.92
C GLU A 491 -6.79 26.19 -12.76
N SER A 492 -6.25 25.63 -11.68
CA SER A 492 -6.98 25.22 -10.49
C SER A 492 -6.02 25.06 -9.31
N ASN A 493 -6.47 25.38 -8.11
CA ASN A 493 -5.78 25.03 -6.87
C ASN A 493 -6.31 23.72 -6.25
N THR A 494 -7.28 23.07 -6.87
CA THR A 494 -7.87 21.81 -6.43
C THR A 494 -7.35 20.67 -7.28
N PHE A 495 -6.96 19.56 -6.64
CA PHE A 495 -6.46 18.32 -7.26
C PHE A 495 -6.98 17.08 -6.53
N SER A 496 -6.92 15.92 -7.20
CA SER A 496 -7.36 14.66 -6.61
C SER A 496 -6.15 13.76 -6.34
N MET A 497 -6.12 13.16 -5.15
CA MET A 497 -5.19 12.08 -4.80
C MET A 497 -5.89 10.74 -4.96
N VAL A 498 -5.36 9.90 -5.85
CA VAL A 498 -5.89 8.58 -6.19
C VAL A 498 -4.70 7.63 -6.38
N ASN A 499 -4.82 6.39 -5.92
CA ASN A 499 -3.75 5.39 -6.11
C ASN A 499 -3.38 5.21 -7.60
N GLY A 500 -2.08 5.12 -7.87
CA GLY A 500 -1.55 4.91 -9.20
C GLY A 500 -1.51 6.16 -10.08
N GLU A 501 -1.91 7.32 -9.57
CA GLU A 501 -1.94 8.56 -10.32
C GLU A 501 -1.17 9.67 -9.62
N ASP A 502 0.04 9.94 -10.09
CA ASP A 502 0.83 11.08 -9.63
C ASP A 502 0.15 12.41 -9.97
N VAL A 503 0.40 13.42 -9.14
CA VAL A 503 -0.15 14.76 -9.32
C VAL A 503 0.97 15.79 -9.28
N VAL A 504 0.92 16.79 -10.18
CA VAL A 504 1.82 17.95 -10.16
C VAL A 504 1.00 19.20 -9.88
N VAL A 505 1.42 19.97 -8.88
CA VAL A 505 0.86 21.27 -8.52
C VAL A 505 1.93 22.35 -8.73
N ILE A 506 1.63 23.34 -9.55
CA ILE A 506 2.50 24.49 -9.78
C ILE A 506 1.84 25.72 -9.20
N VAL A 507 2.56 26.42 -8.33
CA VAL A 507 2.15 27.71 -7.80
C VAL A 507 3.02 28.79 -8.43
N ALA A 508 2.42 29.71 -9.19
CA ALA A 508 3.13 30.79 -9.90
C ALA A 508 2.75 32.14 -9.32
N ASN A 509 3.74 32.92 -8.89
CA ASN A 509 3.55 34.29 -8.44
C ASN A 509 4.17 35.27 -9.42
N GLU A 510 3.43 36.32 -9.69
CA GLU A 510 3.94 37.51 -10.35
C GLU A 510 3.94 38.67 -9.34
N LYS A 511 5.12 39.26 -9.10
CA LYS A 511 5.21 40.38 -8.16
C LYS A 511 4.52 41.60 -8.72
N ILE A 512 3.62 42.18 -7.92
CA ILE A 512 2.96 43.44 -8.25
C ILE A 512 3.98 44.56 -8.10
N LEU A 513 4.50 45.07 -9.22
CA LEU A 513 5.41 46.21 -9.18
C LEU A 513 4.60 47.48 -8.86
N SER A 514 4.90 48.10 -7.73
CA SER A 514 4.34 49.44 -7.43
C SER A 514 4.97 50.46 -8.39
N VAL A 515 4.26 50.84 -9.41
CA VAL A 515 4.71 51.89 -10.33
C VAL A 515 4.38 53.23 -9.68
N PRO A 516 5.31 54.17 -9.59
CA PRO A 516 5.00 55.50 -9.04
C PRO A 516 3.82 56.14 -9.79
N GLU A 517 2.81 56.60 -9.04
CA GLU A 517 1.67 57.28 -9.63
C GLU A 517 2.07 58.61 -10.30
N VAL A 518 3.26 59.13 -9.99
CA VAL A 518 3.81 60.36 -10.50
C VAL A 518 5.27 60.21 -10.96
N VAL A 519 5.67 60.99 -11.96
CA VAL A 519 7.04 61.03 -12.44
C VAL A 519 7.51 62.49 -12.51
N ASN A 520 8.82 62.70 -12.31
CA ASN A 520 9.45 64.02 -12.47
C ASN A 520 10.11 64.12 -13.84
N ILE A 521 9.75 65.15 -14.61
CA ILE A 521 10.29 65.40 -15.94
C ILE A 521 11.40 66.44 -15.82
N TYR A 522 12.61 66.04 -16.16
CA TYR A 522 13.78 66.94 -16.20
C TYR A 522 14.13 67.22 -17.66
N VAL A 523 14.35 68.50 -17.99
CA VAL A 523 14.70 68.97 -19.32
C VAL A 523 16.01 69.72 -19.25
N THR A 524 16.98 69.34 -20.08
CA THR A 524 18.27 70.01 -20.16
C THR A 524 18.58 70.39 -21.61
N LYS A 525 19.00 71.63 -21.82
CA LYS A 525 19.39 72.15 -23.09
C LYS A 525 20.89 72.26 -23.23
N PHE A 526 21.38 71.80 -24.35
CA PHE A 526 22.79 71.93 -24.74
C PHE A 526 22.89 72.77 -26.04
N TRP A 527 23.96 73.55 -26.13
CA TRP A 527 24.33 74.32 -27.29
C TRP A 527 25.60 73.84 -27.93
N LYS A 528 25.70 73.77 -29.25
CA LYS A 528 26.84 73.21 -29.95
C LYS A 528 27.22 74.04 -31.14
N GLY A 529 28.52 74.38 -31.24
CA GLY A 529 29.09 75.11 -32.38
C GLY A 529 28.88 76.62 -32.36
N ASP A 530 28.45 77.19 -31.22
CA ASP A 530 28.14 78.60 -31.00
C ASP A 530 28.96 79.19 -29.84
N THR A 531 28.81 80.53 -29.63
CA THR A 531 29.30 81.18 -28.41
C THR A 531 28.09 81.72 -27.64
N GLU A 532 28.23 82.06 -26.33
CA GLU A 532 27.11 82.61 -25.55
C GLU A 532 26.46 83.86 -26.15
N ALA A 533 27.21 84.64 -26.89
CA ALA A 533 26.71 85.85 -27.57
C ALA A 533 25.78 85.55 -28.75
N ASP A 534 25.82 84.32 -29.29
CA ASP A 534 24.95 83.89 -30.43
C ASP A 534 23.62 83.30 -29.93
N ARG A 535 23.47 83.08 -28.63
CA ARG A 535 22.27 82.48 -28.09
C ARG A 535 21.17 83.47 -27.78
N PRO A 536 19.91 83.10 -27.94
CA PRO A 536 18.80 83.90 -27.46
C PRO A 536 18.81 84.04 -25.94
N GLU A 537 18.13 85.11 -25.45
CA GLU A 537 17.97 85.32 -24.01
C GLU A 537 17.18 84.18 -23.33
N SER A 538 16.24 83.58 -24.05
CA SER A 538 15.46 82.43 -23.58
C SER A 538 14.96 81.56 -24.76
N ILE A 539 14.59 80.34 -24.47
CA ILE A 539 13.88 79.47 -25.40
C ILE A 539 12.64 78.89 -24.69
N THR A 540 11.59 78.67 -25.44
CA THR A 540 10.38 78.00 -24.96
C THR A 540 10.41 76.56 -25.36
N VAL A 541 10.24 75.69 -24.39
CA VAL A 541 10.15 74.25 -24.56
C VAL A 541 8.76 73.75 -24.12
N ASN A 542 8.05 73.08 -25.00
CA ASN A 542 6.80 72.41 -24.72
C ASN A 542 7.13 71.02 -24.21
N VAL A 543 6.48 70.56 -23.10
CA VAL A 543 6.44 69.22 -22.65
C VAL A 543 5.17 68.57 -23.16
N LEU A 544 5.28 67.43 -23.81
CA LEU A 544 4.17 66.70 -24.37
C LEU A 544 3.98 65.37 -23.60
N ALA A 545 2.74 65.06 -23.28
CA ALA A 545 2.30 63.74 -22.80
C ALA A 545 1.57 63.04 -23.96
N ASP A 546 2.07 61.89 -24.41
CA ASP A 546 1.54 61.13 -25.55
C ASP A 546 1.29 62.01 -26.78
N GLY A 547 2.24 62.91 -27.06
CA GLY A 547 2.20 63.82 -28.24
C GLY A 547 1.29 65.04 -28.10
N LYS A 548 0.68 65.28 -26.93
CA LYS A 548 -0.12 66.48 -26.63
C LYS A 548 0.63 67.38 -25.67
N VAL A 549 0.76 68.68 -25.99
CA VAL A 549 1.36 69.67 -25.09
C VAL A 549 0.56 69.74 -23.78
N VAL A 550 1.21 69.47 -22.65
CA VAL A 550 0.63 69.54 -21.30
C VAL A 550 1.15 70.74 -20.52
N GLU A 551 2.38 71.16 -20.81
CA GLU A 551 2.99 72.31 -20.12
C GLU A 551 4.07 72.93 -21.03
N SER A 552 4.46 74.19 -20.75
CA SER A 552 5.55 74.89 -21.47
C SER A 552 6.47 75.49 -20.42
N MET A 553 7.78 75.42 -20.65
CA MET A 553 8.77 76.04 -19.79
C MET A 553 9.73 76.92 -20.55
N GLU A 554 10.25 77.94 -19.90
CA GLU A 554 11.25 78.83 -20.46
C GLU A 554 12.63 78.48 -19.91
N LEU A 555 13.59 78.21 -20.80
CA LEU A 555 14.98 77.89 -20.42
C LEU A 555 15.84 79.12 -20.81
N THR A 556 16.65 79.55 -19.87
CA THR A 556 17.54 80.71 -19.94
C THR A 556 18.93 80.41 -19.44
N ALA A 557 19.88 81.31 -19.67
CA ALA A 557 21.21 81.16 -19.07
C ALA A 557 21.17 81.23 -17.55
N GLU A 558 20.19 81.94 -16.91
CA GLU A 558 20.04 82.08 -15.46
C GLU A 558 19.65 80.74 -14.81
N ASN A 559 18.82 79.96 -15.49
CA ASN A 559 18.47 78.61 -14.97
C ASN A 559 19.38 77.53 -15.54
N ASN A 560 20.58 77.87 -16.04
CA ASN A 560 21.55 76.94 -16.63
C ASN A 560 20.96 76.14 -17.81
N TRP A 561 20.01 76.69 -18.52
CA TRP A 561 19.33 76.00 -19.63
C TRP A 561 18.66 74.68 -19.20
N ALA A 562 18.16 74.59 -17.96
CA ALA A 562 17.50 73.44 -17.42
C ALA A 562 16.17 73.78 -16.70
N GLY A 563 15.22 72.88 -16.74
CA GLY A 563 13.95 72.99 -16.07
C GLY A 563 13.42 71.65 -15.65
N SER A 564 12.42 71.66 -14.78
CA SER A 564 11.73 70.42 -14.33
C SER A 564 10.26 70.65 -14.13
N LEU A 565 9.46 69.62 -14.41
CA LEU A 565 8.08 69.47 -13.95
C LEU A 565 8.04 68.33 -12.93
N LEU A 566 7.58 68.63 -11.73
CA LEU A 566 7.50 67.65 -10.66
C LEU A 566 6.07 67.11 -10.57
N ASP A 567 5.94 65.88 -10.00
CA ASP A 567 4.68 65.22 -9.71
C ASP A 567 3.72 65.08 -10.92
N MET A 568 4.29 64.89 -12.12
CA MET A 568 3.50 64.66 -13.34
C MET A 568 2.90 63.25 -13.30
N PRO A 569 1.66 63.02 -13.79
CA PRO A 569 1.04 61.71 -13.81
C PRO A 569 1.89 60.68 -14.56
N ALA A 570 2.17 59.52 -13.96
CA ALA A 570 2.90 58.44 -14.60
C ALA A 570 2.02 57.63 -15.55
N TYR A 571 0.71 57.61 -15.31
CA TYR A 571 -0.28 56.83 -16.06
C TYR A 571 -1.51 57.63 -16.42
N ALA A 572 -2.11 57.31 -17.58
CA ALA A 572 -3.44 57.73 -17.99
C ALA A 572 -4.24 56.52 -18.51
N ASN A 573 -5.42 56.28 -17.92
CA ASN A 573 -6.29 55.14 -18.26
C ASN A 573 -5.57 53.76 -18.20
N GLY A 574 -4.70 53.56 -17.20
CA GLY A 574 -3.94 52.31 -16.98
C GLY A 574 -2.77 52.11 -17.94
N LYS A 575 -2.40 53.08 -18.75
CA LYS A 575 -1.23 53.05 -19.64
C LYS A 575 -0.20 54.08 -19.21
N ALA A 576 1.08 53.69 -19.25
CA ALA A 576 2.17 54.60 -18.97
C ALA A 576 2.16 55.77 -19.98
N ILE A 577 2.31 57.02 -19.47
CA ILE A 577 2.40 58.21 -20.28
C ILE A 577 3.82 58.37 -20.78
N VAL A 578 3.96 58.56 -22.11
CA VAL A 578 5.28 58.87 -22.72
C VAL A 578 5.44 60.39 -22.78
N TYR A 579 6.37 60.90 -21.94
CA TYR A 579 6.72 62.32 -21.97
C TYR A 579 7.82 62.59 -22.97
N THR A 580 7.63 63.64 -23.80
CA THR A 580 8.60 64.13 -24.79
C THR A 580 8.68 65.65 -24.73
N VAL A 581 9.69 66.22 -25.32
CA VAL A 581 9.83 67.70 -25.43
C VAL A 581 9.91 68.17 -26.89
N GLU A 582 9.39 69.35 -27.11
CA GLU A 582 9.46 70.04 -28.39
C GLU A 582 9.87 71.50 -28.16
N GLU A 583 10.97 71.92 -28.72
CA GLU A 583 11.42 73.34 -28.68
C GLU A 583 10.75 74.14 -29.75
N LYS A 584 10.30 75.36 -29.41
CA LYS A 584 9.95 76.32 -30.45
C LYS A 584 11.20 76.66 -31.26
N ALA A 585 11.09 76.63 -32.58
CA ALA A 585 12.20 76.85 -33.52
C ALA A 585 13.06 78.05 -33.12
N VAL A 586 14.33 77.87 -32.96
CA VAL A 586 15.34 78.93 -32.69
C VAL A 586 16.04 79.23 -34.01
N GLU A 587 15.97 80.53 -34.39
CA GLU A 587 16.59 80.96 -35.63
C GLU A 587 18.10 80.73 -35.68
N GLY A 588 18.56 80.09 -36.73
CA GLY A 588 20.00 79.81 -36.93
C GLY A 588 20.44 78.47 -36.29
N TYR A 589 19.54 77.66 -35.65
CA TYR A 589 19.85 76.38 -35.00
C TYR A 589 19.00 75.22 -35.54
N THR A 590 19.60 74.04 -35.46
CA THR A 590 18.88 72.83 -35.70
C THR A 590 18.80 72.03 -34.33
N ALA A 591 17.58 71.72 -33.91
CA ALA A 591 17.35 70.98 -32.65
C ALA A 591 17.42 69.46 -32.86
N ALA A 592 18.07 68.78 -31.94
CA ALA A 592 18.05 67.28 -31.79
C ALA A 592 17.62 66.94 -30.38
N TYR A 593 16.83 65.84 -30.26
CA TYR A 593 16.27 65.37 -28.98
C TYR A 593 16.86 64.02 -28.63
N SER A 594 17.16 63.81 -27.34
CA SER A 594 17.65 62.57 -26.80
C SER A 594 17.28 62.46 -25.31
N THR A 595 17.58 61.33 -24.68
CA THR A 595 17.42 61.11 -23.23
C THR A 595 18.78 60.78 -22.60
N ASP A 596 18.97 61.16 -21.35
CA ASP A 596 20.15 60.73 -20.55
C ASP A 596 19.91 59.34 -19.95
N ALA A 597 20.94 58.78 -19.28
CA ALA A 597 20.89 57.47 -18.65
C ALA A 597 19.87 57.37 -17.49
N ASN A 598 19.33 58.50 -17.00
CA ASN A 598 18.33 58.57 -15.94
C ASN A 598 16.94 58.97 -16.48
N GLY A 599 16.74 58.98 -17.78
CA GLY A 599 15.47 59.35 -18.44
C GLY A 599 15.22 60.85 -18.56
N GLY A 600 16.17 61.72 -18.20
CA GLY A 600 16.07 63.15 -18.40
C GLY A 600 16.08 63.53 -19.88
N LEU A 601 15.17 64.44 -20.28
CA LEU A 601 15.00 64.86 -21.69
C LEU A 601 16.06 65.88 -22.08
N ILE A 602 16.75 65.65 -23.17
CA ILE A 602 17.84 66.50 -23.65
C ILE A 602 17.48 67.10 -24.98
N ILE A 603 17.68 68.46 -25.10
CA ILE A 603 17.60 69.17 -26.32
C ILE A 603 18.96 69.71 -26.70
N THR A 604 19.49 69.39 -27.85
CA THR A 604 20.78 69.90 -28.33
C THR A 604 20.56 70.73 -29.58
N ASN A 605 20.84 72.06 -29.49
CA ASN A 605 20.86 72.92 -30.65
C ASN A 605 22.26 72.99 -31.23
N THR A 606 22.35 72.79 -32.53
CA THR A 606 23.61 72.94 -33.26
C THR A 606 23.45 74.18 -34.20
N LEU A 607 24.39 75.10 -34.09
CA LEU A 607 24.44 76.28 -34.95
C LEU A 607 24.59 75.87 -36.43
N VAL A 608 23.72 76.38 -37.31
CA VAL A 608 23.77 76.07 -38.72
C VAL A 608 24.79 77.07 -39.36
N PRO A 609 25.90 76.61 -39.90
CA PRO A 609 26.81 77.51 -40.62
C PRO A 609 26.13 78.21 -41.82
N ALA A 610 26.42 79.47 -42.02
CA ALA A 610 25.90 80.19 -43.22
C ALA A 610 26.19 79.40 -44.51
N PRO A 611 25.25 79.27 -45.46
CA PRO A 611 25.34 78.34 -46.56
C PRO A 611 26.50 78.70 -47.52
N THR A 612 27.49 77.84 -47.62
CA THR A 612 28.38 77.74 -48.79
C THR A 612 27.66 76.82 -49.78
N VAL A 613 27.30 77.40 -50.90
CA VAL A 613 26.58 76.73 -51.98
C VAL A 613 27.48 75.73 -52.66
N ASP A 614 27.16 74.45 -52.56
CA ASP A 614 27.60 73.41 -53.48
C ASP A 614 26.43 72.45 -53.79
N PRO A 615 26.11 72.18 -55.06
CA PRO A 615 24.92 71.49 -55.45
C PRO A 615 25.16 69.97 -55.61
N GLY A 616 24.39 69.19 -54.97
CA GLY A 616 24.10 67.80 -55.43
C GLY A 616 24.50 66.64 -54.55
N SER A 617 23.56 66.11 -53.85
CA SER A 617 23.19 64.69 -53.93
C SER A 617 21.96 64.41 -53.06
N ASN A 618 20.93 63.87 -53.68
CA ASN A 618 19.80 63.22 -53.01
C ASN A 618 20.26 61.95 -52.30
N VAL A 619 19.97 61.83 -51.03
CA VAL A 619 19.86 60.57 -50.37
C VAL A 619 18.65 60.66 -49.44
N ASP A 620 17.67 59.78 -49.69
CA ASP A 620 16.45 59.57 -48.93
C ASP A 620 16.82 58.97 -47.54
N PRO A 621 16.21 59.40 -46.44
CA PRO A 621 16.46 58.79 -45.12
C PRO A 621 15.56 57.58 -44.91
N GLU A 622 16.22 56.51 -44.58
CA GLU A 622 15.61 55.24 -44.11
C GLU A 622 14.89 55.44 -42.74
N PRO A 623 13.67 54.89 -42.54
CA PRO A 623 12.93 55.07 -41.30
C PRO A 623 13.55 54.32 -40.15
N ALA A 624 13.65 54.97 -39.00
CA ALA A 624 14.10 54.40 -37.74
C ALA A 624 13.15 53.29 -37.23
N PRO A 625 13.69 52.22 -36.58
CA PRO A 625 12.87 51.14 -36.06
C PRO A 625 12.03 51.60 -34.86
N THR A 626 10.76 51.25 -34.89
CA THR A 626 9.83 51.42 -33.77
C THR A 626 10.18 50.51 -32.60
N PRO A 627 10.15 50.97 -31.34
CA PRO A 627 10.32 50.11 -30.19
C PRO A 627 9.07 49.20 -30.05
N GLN A 628 9.30 47.90 -29.93
CA GLN A 628 8.27 46.96 -29.58
C GLN A 628 7.92 47.14 -28.10
N THR A 629 6.67 47.43 -27.82
CA THR A 629 6.08 47.36 -26.48
C THR A 629 5.89 45.92 -26.11
N GLY A 630 6.45 45.49 -24.96
CA GLY A 630 6.26 44.16 -24.41
C GLY A 630 4.78 43.92 -24.08
N ASP A 631 4.26 42.82 -24.63
CA ASP A 631 2.91 42.35 -24.38
C ASP A 631 2.93 41.41 -23.18
N SER A 632 2.05 41.65 -22.19
CA SER A 632 1.89 40.86 -20.96
C SER A 632 1.30 39.44 -21.18
N SER A 633 1.18 38.99 -22.44
CA SER A 633 0.63 37.67 -22.80
C SER A 633 1.63 36.53 -22.71
N ASN A 634 2.90 36.79 -22.34
CA ASN A 634 3.95 35.76 -22.33
C ASN A 634 3.97 34.86 -21.07
N MET A 635 3.31 35.28 -19.97
CA MET A 635 3.32 34.48 -18.73
C MET A 635 2.67 33.09 -18.90
N VAL A 636 1.54 33.03 -19.62
CA VAL A 636 0.86 31.76 -19.93
C VAL A 636 1.76 30.86 -20.79
N LEU A 637 2.51 31.44 -21.73
CA LEU A 637 3.43 30.69 -22.60
C LEU A 637 4.61 30.08 -21.79
N TYR A 638 5.19 30.83 -20.82
CA TYR A 638 6.27 30.34 -19.98
C TYR A 638 5.78 29.23 -19.01
N ILE A 639 4.56 29.35 -18.50
CA ILE A 639 3.94 28.33 -17.64
C ILE A 639 3.62 27.07 -18.46
N VAL A 640 3.10 27.18 -19.66
CA VAL A 640 2.86 26.03 -20.55
C VAL A 640 4.17 25.33 -20.92
N LEU A 641 5.25 26.08 -21.17
CA LEU A 641 6.58 25.52 -21.41
C LEU A 641 7.16 24.82 -20.17
N ALA A 642 6.98 25.40 -18.97
CA ALA A 642 7.39 24.79 -17.72
C ALA A 642 6.67 23.47 -17.43
N VAL A 643 5.40 23.36 -17.81
CA VAL A 643 4.58 22.17 -17.61
C VAL A 643 4.93 21.04 -18.56
N MET A 644 5.10 21.36 -19.86
CA MET A 644 5.60 20.35 -20.82
C MET A 644 6.98 19.83 -20.42
N ALA A 645 7.76 20.68 -19.80
CA ALA A 645 9.05 20.39 -19.23
C ALA A 645 8.97 19.45 -18.02
N MET A 646 8.01 19.63 -17.11
CA MET A 646 7.84 18.77 -15.94
C MET A 646 7.38 17.35 -16.29
N ALA A 647 6.58 17.18 -17.33
CA ALA A 647 6.25 15.86 -17.87
C ALA A 647 7.49 15.08 -18.31
N GLY A 648 8.48 15.79 -18.92
CA GLY A 648 9.79 15.22 -19.24
C GLY A 648 10.64 14.90 -18.00
N VAL A 649 10.49 15.67 -16.91
CA VAL A 649 11.22 15.44 -15.64
C VAL A 649 10.65 14.27 -14.87
N CYS A 650 9.33 14.12 -14.77
CA CYS A 650 8.73 12.93 -14.17
C CYS A 650 9.21 11.67 -14.88
N ALA A 651 9.26 11.65 -16.20
CA ALA A 651 9.83 10.54 -16.98
C ALA A 651 11.35 10.33 -16.76
N MET A 652 12.13 11.37 -16.38
CA MET A 652 13.58 11.26 -16.14
C MET A 652 13.94 10.94 -14.69
N VAL A 653 13.11 11.31 -13.71
CA VAL A 653 13.34 10.98 -12.29
C VAL A 653 13.18 9.48 -12.05
N PHE A 654 12.34 8.81 -12.85
CA PHE A 654 12.13 7.35 -12.80
C PHE A 654 13.19 6.52 -13.56
N VAL A 655 14.18 7.15 -14.24
CA VAL A 655 15.32 6.42 -14.80
C VAL A 655 16.45 6.39 -13.75
N PRO A 656 16.84 5.23 -13.22
CA PRO A 656 17.88 5.16 -12.18
C PRO A 656 19.18 5.76 -12.71
N LYS A 657 19.64 6.87 -12.11
CA LYS A 657 20.98 7.40 -12.32
C LYS A 657 21.97 6.32 -11.90
N LYS A 658 22.68 5.72 -12.86
CA LYS A 658 23.85 4.88 -12.60
C LYS A 658 24.88 5.71 -11.81
N HIS A 659 24.93 5.50 -10.50
CA HIS A 659 26.04 5.98 -9.70
C HIS A 659 27.31 5.23 -10.13
N GLY A 660 28.16 5.92 -10.86
CA GLY A 660 29.52 5.46 -11.15
C GLY A 660 30.26 5.26 -9.82
N LYS A 661 30.69 4.03 -9.58
CA LYS A 661 31.65 3.71 -8.51
C LYS A 661 32.86 4.58 -8.68
N ARG A 662 33.13 5.50 -7.75
CA ARG A 662 34.47 6.03 -7.52
C ARG A 662 35.26 4.97 -6.78
N SER A 663 36.28 4.42 -7.46
CA SER A 663 37.36 3.65 -6.85
C SER A 663 38.25 4.60 -6.07
N ALA A 664 38.47 4.34 -4.81
CA ALA A 664 39.71 4.48 -4.09
C ALA A 664 39.67 3.54 -2.87
#